data_8b77470bdbc48b2d9d0f7c4d340372e0
#
_entry.id   8b77470bdbc48b2d9d0f7c4d340372e0
#
_cell.length_a   1.000
_cell.length_b   1.000
_cell.length_c   1.000
_cell.angle_alpha   90.00
_cell.angle_beta   90.00
_cell.angle_gamma   90.00
#
_symmetry.space_group_name_H-M   'P 1'
#
loop_
_entity.id
_entity.type
_entity.pdbx_description
1 polymer ?
#
loop_
_entity_poly.entity_id
_entity_poly.type
_entity_poly.pdbx_seq_one_letter_code
_entity_poly.pdbx_strand_id
1 'polypeptide(L)'
;MRALGMTRAVRLALGLGAVAGIFGQSALAQDSTTTSAAPMPRVEITGSAIKRIESETALPVQVITRDEIDKAGLTTASEIVARLSASVGNLTDGASITDGKDQRGFNSANLRGIGTSSTLVLLNGRRMANFASPGDDTGVDLNNIPAAAIQRVEVLLDGASALYGTDAIGGVINFITRKDYQGVDVNVSGLKTDEGGAGKRTASLSVGHGDLAKDGFNVFAVVDVQRTDALSTSQRSFIDNLRIAERLPHLLSGYTSPANIRLSSDQRDYLNAQGFTLNGQPLTNRTINLSIPTCAGPANLYLPAGIGGVDACTYNYMRDTELYPKSDKVNLLSRGVLQLDADNQLYAEVALSRSKTWYTASTARVTGYIDASKIPALAGYDLGSDEAGGDSEVEVRMRINEAGRRTSELTSESQRFVVGLTGSRNGWDYDFGLNHSVNVVKDRDTHGYLLYDKLLEGIASGIINPFGPSSAEGVALINSIQVNDEVRHARGVMDSVDFKISHPVGTLGGGDAAMAVGGELRREKTSYNPSALLMSDNINNDFAPEGGESTSYSRTVQAIYGELLLPFTKQWEAQLSARYDHYQVVGGAASPKVGLSYMPTNTMLFRASAGRGFRAPSMTDLYRPMQVSATATLPDPVYCATVDNNLADCADNWETHRYSNANLKPEHSRQFSVGMVLQPSKQVSLSLDYWNIKRTDLISEIGDDVILANPVKYADLIHRDEDGYIEYIDLRKENRGAQKAAGLDLTIDFKGVKTWAGNFGGRLTGTYVTDSKIQNAPGDAYVSNLGRFVTDGVVQRWRHTITFDWDKGPYSASLSNTYSSGYDDQNSAIDVDSGTVVAPNRVKAYSLWDLSGAWQATKALKLRAGIQNMFNTAPPYSNQAYYFISGYDPTYTDPRGRRFYASVNYAFK
;
A
#
# COMPACT_ATOMS: atom_id res chain seq x y z
N MET A 1 22.02 18.85 16.82
CA MET A 1 22.85 17.76 16.26
C MET A 1 22.18 16.96 15.13
N ARG A 2 20.92 17.22 14.77
CA ARG A 2 20.15 16.44 13.75
C ARG A 2 20.37 16.85 12.29
N ALA A 3 20.99 17.98 12.00
CA ALA A 3 21.31 18.40 10.63
C ALA A 3 22.63 17.82 10.09
N LEU A 4 23.43 17.16 10.91
CA LEU A 4 24.79 16.69 10.57
C LEU A 4 24.81 15.37 9.77
N GLY A 5 23.77 14.53 9.83
CA GLY A 5 23.73 13.24 9.13
C GLY A 5 23.56 13.39 7.61
N MET A 6 22.62 14.22 7.18
CA MET A 6 22.37 14.48 5.75
C MET A 6 23.52 15.28 5.11
N THR A 7 24.11 16.21 5.85
CA THR A 7 25.27 17.00 5.36
C THR A 7 26.51 16.12 5.15
N ARG A 8 26.70 15.05 5.93
CA ARG A 8 27.81 14.10 5.71
C ARG A 8 27.56 13.18 4.50
N ALA A 9 26.35 12.67 4.32
CA ALA A 9 26.01 11.82 3.16
C ALA A 9 26.11 12.60 1.83
N VAL A 10 25.63 13.85 1.79
CA VAL A 10 25.74 14.73 0.62
C VAL A 10 27.20 15.13 0.35
N ARG A 11 28.01 15.33 1.37
CA ARG A 11 29.46 15.59 1.20
C ARG A 11 30.23 14.36 0.74
N LEU A 12 29.83 13.15 1.13
CA LEU A 12 30.42 11.91 0.63
C LEU A 12 30.04 11.67 -0.85
N ALA A 13 28.79 11.90 -1.23
CA ALA A 13 28.33 11.78 -2.63
C ALA A 13 28.99 12.81 -3.55
N LEU A 14 29.18 14.04 -3.10
CA LEU A 14 29.91 15.07 -3.84
C LEU A 14 31.43 14.81 -3.86
N GLY A 15 31.99 14.15 -2.82
CA GLY A 15 33.38 13.76 -2.76
C GLY A 15 33.73 12.61 -3.72
N LEU A 16 32.84 11.64 -3.90
CA LEU A 16 33.00 10.55 -4.87
C LEU A 16 32.91 11.02 -6.33
N GLY A 17 32.10 12.05 -6.61
CA GLY A 17 32.07 12.70 -7.93
C GLY A 17 33.34 13.48 -8.28
N ALA A 18 34.07 13.99 -7.27
CA ALA A 18 35.32 14.75 -7.49
C ALA A 18 36.54 13.85 -7.70
N VAL A 19 36.53 12.58 -7.25
CA VAL A 19 37.66 11.65 -7.44
C VAL A 19 37.69 11.06 -8.86
N ALA A 20 36.55 11.00 -9.57
CA ALA A 20 36.50 10.56 -10.97
C ALA A 20 37.11 11.55 -11.99
N GLY A 21 37.40 12.78 -11.57
CA GLY A 21 37.96 13.84 -12.44
C GLY A 21 39.47 13.87 -12.56
N ILE A 22 40.25 12.99 -11.92
CA ILE A 22 41.72 13.13 -11.82
C ILE A 22 42.50 12.15 -12.73
N PHE A 23 41.83 11.18 -13.39
CA PHE A 23 42.54 10.23 -14.29
C PHE A 23 42.18 10.48 -15.77
N GLY A 24 42.51 11.61 -16.32
CA GLY A 24 42.49 11.88 -17.74
C GLY A 24 43.91 11.80 -18.34
N GLN A 25 44.32 10.68 -18.85
CA GLN A 25 45.47 10.58 -19.78
C GLN A 25 45.02 10.20 -21.18
N SER A 26 45.48 11.00 -22.12
CA SER A 26 45.17 10.98 -23.54
C SER A 26 45.62 9.69 -24.20
N ALA A 27 44.71 8.96 -24.85
CA ALA A 27 45.04 7.91 -25.79
C ALA A 27 44.94 8.43 -27.24
N LEU A 28 45.99 8.24 -27.97
CA LEU A 28 46.14 8.62 -29.40
C LEU A 28 45.24 7.71 -30.27
N ALA A 29 44.49 8.35 -31.14
CA ALA A 29 43.65 7.69 -32.12
C ALA A 29 44.52 7.02 -33.21
N GLN A 30 44.21 5.79 -33.52
CA GLN A 30 44.70 5.09 -34.72
C GLN A 30 43.51 4.79 -35.64
N ASP A 31 43.57 5.39 -36.78
CA ASP A 31 42.58 5.27 -37.88
C ASP A 31 42.63 3.88 -38.49
N SER A 32 41.50 3.15 -38.52
CA SER A 32 41.34 2.00 -39.42
C SER A 32 39.87 1.87 -39.80
N THR A 33 39.58 2.32 -41.00
CA THR A 33 38.31 2.14 -41.71
C THR A 33 38.05 0.68 -42.08
N THR A 34 37.14 0.05 -41.35
CA THR A 34 36.34 -1.08 -41.84
C THR A 34 34.92 -0.90 -41.36
N THR A 35 34.02 -0.53 -42.28
CA THR A 35 32.57 -0.47 -42.07
C THR A 35 32.04 -1.88 -41.84
N SER A 36 32.14 -2.36 -40.62
CA SER A 36 31.29 -3.42 -40.07
C SER A 36 30.02 -2.76 -39.61
N ALA A 37 28.84 -3.25 -40.06
CA ALA A 37 27.55 -2.84 -39.48
C ALA A 37 27.62 -3.01 -37.99
N ALA A 38 27.37 -1.92 -37.22
CA ALA A 38 27.40 -1.97 -35.78
C ALA A 38 26.39 -3.02 -35.31
N PRO A 39 26.79 -3.96 -34.45
CA PRO A 39 25.86 -4.96 -33.93
C PRO A 39 24.72 -4.26 -33.23
N MET A 40 23.48 -4.66 -33.52
CA MET A 40 22.28 -4.12 -32.80
C MET A 40 22.47 -4.32 -31.30
N PRO A 41 22.19 -3.29 -30.47
CA PRO A 41 22.42 -3.39 -29.05
C PRO A 41 21.52 -4.48 -28.45
N ARG A 42 22.12 -5.44 -27.77
CA ARG A 42 21.42 -6.47 -27.02
C ARG A 42 20.82 -5.82 -25.75
N VAL A 43 19.53 -5.98 -25.53
CA VAL A 43 18.79 -5.41 -24.39
C VAL A 43 18.42 -6.52 -23.44
N GLU A 44 18.60 -6.24 -22.15
CA GLU A 44 18.05 -7.08 -21.09
C GLU A 44 16.61 -6.65 -20.81
N ILE A 45 15.70 -7.62 -20.77
CA ILE A 45 14.27 -7.41 -20.51
C ILE A 45 13.90 -8.16 -19.22
N THR A 46 13.06 -7.56 -18.39
CA THR A 46 12.55 -8.21 -17.19
C THR A 46 11.91 -9.56 -17.51
N GLY A 47 12.34 -10.64 -16.83
CA GLY A 47 11.88 -12.01 -17.07
C GLY A 47 12.87 -12.91 -17.82
N SER A 48 14.06 -12.41 -18.19
CA SER A 48 15.16 -13.23 -18.73
C SER A 48 16.51 -12.76 -18.19
N ALA A 49 17.41 -13.69 -17.93
CA ALA A 49 18.80 -13.43 -17.57
C ALA A 49 19.72 -13.37 -18.81
N ILE A 50 19.19 -13.69 -19.99
CA ILE A 50 19.89 -13.71 -21.28
C ILE A 50 19.58 -12.40 -22.02
N LYS A 51 20.63 -11.69 -22.48
CA LYS A 51 20.46 -10.47 -23.29
C LYS A 51 19.96 -10.82 -24.69
N ARG A 52 18.95 -10.12 -25.19
CA ARG A 52 18.31 -10.36 -26.51
C ARG A 52 18.39 -9.13 -27.41
N ILE A 53 18.30 -9.37 -28.73
CA ILE A 53 18.18 -8.31 -29.74
C ILE A 53 16.71 -7.90 -29.91
N GLU A 54 15.77 -8.82 -29.75
CA GLU A 54 14.32 -8.60 -29.91
C GLU A 54 13.65 -8.39 -28.57
N SER A 55 12.71 -7.45 -28.54
CA SER A 55 11.98 -7.07 -27.31
C SER A 55 10.84 -8.03 -26.95
N GLU A 56 10.38 -8.87 -27.91
CA GLU A 56 9.29 -9.81 -27.68
C GLU A 56 9.81 -11.14 -27.12
N THR A 57 9.28 -11.56 -25.99
CA THR A 57 9.70 -12.77 -25.27
C THR A 57 8.56 -13.76 -25.14
N ALA A 58 8.88 -14.99 -24.74
CA ALA A 58 7.88 -15.99 -24.33
C ALA A 58 7.02 -15.56 -23.14
N LEU A 59 7.37 -14.47 -22.47
CA LEU A 59 6.68 -13.94 -21.29
C LEU A 59 6.02 -12.58 -21.58
N PRO A 60 4.82 -12.30 -21.03
CA PRO A 60 4.12 -11.02 -21.21
C PRO A 60 4.78 -9.90 -20.41
N VAL A 61 5.48 -8.99 -21.06
CA VAL A 61 6.06 -7.78 -20.45
C VAL A 61 5.36 -6.54 -20.99
N GLN A 62 4.75 -5.75 -20.11
CA GLN A 62 4.21 -4.44 -20.43
C GLN A 62 5.26 -3.38 -20.11
N VAL A 63 5.51 -2.47 -21.05
CA VAL A 63 6.43 -1.34 -20.85
C VAL A 63 5.65 -0.04 -20.81
N ILE A 64 5.88 0.76 -19.76
CA ILE A 64 5.38 2.13 -19.62
C ILE A 64 6.57 3.06 -19.79
N THR A 65 6.53 3.88 -20.82
CA THR A 65 7.63 4.79 -21.18
C THR A 65 7.59 6.10 -20.41
N ARG A 66 8.70 6.84 -20.37
CA ARG A 66 8.75 8.19 -19.79
C ARG A 66 7.72 9.14 -20.40
N ASP A 67 7.54 9.08 -21.73
CA ASP A 67 6.57 9.95 -22.43
C ASP A 67 5.13 9.68 -21.98
N GLU A 68 4.75 8.40 -21.78
CA GLU A 68 3.44 8.01 -21.25
C GLU A 68 3.24 8.52 -19.82
N ILE A 69 4.25 8.39 -18.96
CA ILE A 69 4.23 8.90 -17.59
C ILE A 69 4.03 10.42 -17.58
N ASP A 70 4.78 11.13 -18.43
CA ASP A 70 4.70 12.58 -18.56
C ASP A 70 3.35 13.06 -19.13
N LYS A 71 2.84 12.39 -20.17
CA LYS A 71 1.52 12.70 -20.77
C LYS A 71 0.38 12.50 -19.78
N ALA A 72 0.44 11.48 -18.95
CA ALA A 72 -0.55 11.22 -17.90
C ALA A 72 -0.41 12.15 -16.68
N GLY A 73 0.65 12.98 -16.61
CA GLY A 73 0.91 13.89 -15.47
C GLY A 73 1.18 13.18 -14.16
N LEU A 74 1.77 11.96 -14.21
CA LEU A 74 2.09 11.16 -13.03
C LEU A 74 3.42 11.61 -12.44
N THR A 75 3.45 11.79 -11.13
CA THR A 75 4.60 12.35 -10.41
C THR A 75 5.16 11.43 -9.33
N THR A 76 4.51 10.28 -9.07
CA THR A 76 4.98 9.26 -8.11
C THR A 76 4.93 7.85 -8.71
N ALA A 77 5.76 6.94 -8.19
CA ALA A 77 5.74 5.53 -8.58
C ALA A 77 4.39 4.87 -8.21
N SER A 78 3.79 5.25 -7.09
CA SER A 78 2.47 4.78 -6.68
C SER A 78 1.37 5.18 -7.68
N GLU A 79 1.38 6.42 -8.20
CA GLU A 79 0.43 6.86 -9.24
C GLU A 79 0.61 6.07 -10.55
N ILE A 80 1.85 5.68 -10.90
CA ILE A 80 2.12 4.86 -12.09
C ILE A 80 1.53 3.45 -11.90
N VAL A 81 1.78 2.82 -10.75
CA VAL A 81 1.28 1.48 -10.43
C VAL A 81 -0.25 1.44 -10.35
N ALA A 82 -0.87 2.46 -9.79
CA ALA A 82 -2.35 2.56 -9.69
C ALA A 82 -3.05 2.58 -11.06
N ARG A 83 -2.35 2.95 -12.15
CA ARG A 83 -2.86 2.92 -13.53
C ARG A 83 -2.77 1.56 -14.21
N LEU A 84 -2.07 0.61 -13.63
CA LEU A 84 -2.00 -0.76 -14.17
C LEU A 84 -3.36 -1.44 -14.01
N SER A 85 -3.94 -1.95 -15.10
CA SER A 85 -5.22 -2.70 -15.06
C SER A 85 -5.12 -3.96 -14.19
N ALA A 86 -3.94 -4.58 -14.15
CA ALA A 86 -3.67 -5.76 -13.34
C ALA A 86 -3.43 -5.45 -11.85
N SER A 87 -3.29 -4.19 -11.44
CA SER A 87 -3.00 -3.81 -10.04
C SER A 87 -4.30 -3.57 -9.27
N VAL A 88 -4.54 -4.34 -8.21
CA VAL A 88 -5.81 -4.37 -7.45
C VAL A 88 -5.53 -4.38 -5.95
N GLY A 89 -6.22 -3.54 -5.18
CA GLY A 89 -6.07 -3.52 -3.72
C GLY A 89 -4.70 -3.01 -3.27
N ASN A 90 -4.20 -1.94 -3.89
CA ASN A 90 -2.93 -1.33 -3.50
C ASN A 90 -3.12 -0.45 -2.27
N LEU A 91 -2.14 -0.46 -1.37
CA LEU A 91 -2.03 0.60 -0.38
C LEU A 91 -1.50 1.87 -1.05
N THR A 92 -2.13 2.98 -0.72
CA THR A 92 -1.76 4.33 -1.15
C THR A 92 -1.76 5.25 0.05
N ASP A 93 -1.27 6.48 -0.06
CA ASP A 93 -1.35 7.44 1.05
C ASP A 93 -2.80 7.60 1.59
N GLY A 94 -3.82 7.48 0.74
CA GLY A 94 -5.23 7.55 1.13
C GLY A 94 -5.79 6.24 1.71
N ALA A 95 -5.32 5.07 1.25
CA ALA A 95 -5.74 3.78 1.78
C ALA A 95 -5.05 3.42 3.09
N SER A 96 -3.75 3.68 3.20
CA SER A 96 -2.96 3.37 4.39
C SER A 96 -3.35 4.19 5.64
N ILE A 97 -4.11 5.25 5.50
CA ILE A 97 -4.63 6.03 6.64
C ILE A 97 -5.68 5.24 7.43
N THR A 98 -6.35 4.27 6.79
CA THR A 98 -7.44 3.50 7.37
C THR A 98 -7.00 2.14 7.91
N ASP A 99 -5.81 1.71 7.51
CA ASP A 99 -5.25 0.43 7.87
C ASP A 99 -4.26 0.64 9.03
N GLY A 100 -4.44 0.11 10.15
CA GLY A 100 -3.68 0.26 11.41
C GLY A 100 -2.42 1.14 11.43
N LYS A 101 -1.95 1.56 12.58
CA LYS A 101 -0.79 2.47 12.69
C LYS A 101 0.48 1.93 12.01
N ASP A 102 0.69 0.62 12.04
CA ASP A 102 1.89 -0.02 11.50
C ASP A 102 1.94 -0.05 9.98
N GLN A 103 0.80 0.15 9.31
CA GLN A 103 0.70 0.17 7.85
C GLN A 103 0.74 1.57 7.26
N ARG A 104 0.59 2.62 8.08
CA ARG A 104 0.59 4.02 7.64
C ARG A 104 1.87 4.38 6.90
N GLY A 105 1.72 5.18 5.84
CA GLY A 105 2.83 5.66 5.00
C GLY A 105 3.37 4.65 4.01
N PHE A 106 2.94 3.40 4.05
CA PHE A 106 3.32 2.38 3.08
C PHE A 106 2.49 2.51 1.80
N ASN A 107 3.17 2.68 0.66
CA ASN A 107 2.56 2.63 -0.66
C ASN A 107 3.02 1.37 -1.38
N SER A 108 2.09 0.47 -1.69
CA SER A 108 2.39 -0.86 -2.21
C SER A 108 1.97 -1.06 -3.66
N ALA A 109 2.42 -2.17 -4.23
CA ALA A 109 1.94 -2.72 -5.49
C ALA A 109 1.31 -4.10 -5.22
N ASN A 110 0.16 -4.38 -5.84
CA ASN A 110 -0.53 -5.66 -5.72
C ASN A 110 -1.05 -6.10 -7.10
N LEU A 111 -0.26 -6.87 -7.83
CA LEU A 111 -0.66 -7.41 -9.12
C LEU A 111 -1.66 -8.54 -8.96
N ARG A 112 -2.76 -8.48 -9.72
CA ARG A 112 -3.82 -9.50 -9.78
C ARG A 112 -4.61 -9.70 -8.49
N GLY A 113 -4.44 -8.83 -7.49
CA GLY A 113 -5.16 -8.91 -6.22
C GLY A 113 -4.84 -10.16 -5.39
N ILE A 114 -3.61 -10.69 -5.51
CA ILE A 114 -3.16 -11.86 -4.75
C ILE A 114 -2.28 -11.52 -3.55
N GLY A 115 -2.26 -10.25 -3.16
CA GLY A 115 -1.54 -9.74 -2.00
C GLY A 115 -0.27 -8.96 -2.39
N THR A 116 0.03 -7.92 -1.62
CA THR A 116 1.17 -7.02 -1.81
C THR A 116 2.50 -7.76 -1.72
N SER A 117 2.62 -8.71 -0.78
CA SER A 117 3.78 -9.57 -0.58
C SER A 117 4.02 -10.59 -1.71
N SER A 118 3.12 -10.66 -2.70
CA SER A 118 3.24 -11.53 -3.88
C SER A 118 3.61 -10.79 -5.16
N THR A 119 3.89 -9.49 -5.06
CA THR A 119 4.34 -8.63 -6.17
C THR A 119 5.75 -8.14 -5.90
N LEU A 120 6.70 -8.55 -6.73
CA LEU A 120 8.08 -8.13 -6.58
C LEU A 120 8.30 -6.76 -7.23
N VAL A 121 8.85 -5.82 -6.47
CA VAL A 121 9.27 -4.49 -6.97
C VAL A 121 10.79 -4.42 -7.00
N LEU A 122 11.33 -4.00 -8.15
CA LEU A 122 12.76 -3.86 -8.41
C LEU A 122 13.11 -2.43 -8.85
N LEU A 123 14.31 -2.01 -8.53
CA LEU A 123 14.95 -0.82 -9.10
C LEU A 123 16.22 -1.22 -9.85
N ASN A 124 16.23 -0.99 -11.17
CA ASN A 124 17.30 -1.43 -12.08
C ASN A 124 17.62 -2.93 -11.96
N GLY A 125 16.58 -3.77 -11.83
CA GLY A 125 16.70 -5.23 -11.78
C GLY A 125 17.12 -5.81 -10.42
N ARG A 126 17.33 -4.99 -9.39
CA ARG A 126 17.73 -5.43 -8.05
C ARG A 126 16.71 -5.07 -6.97
N ARG A 127 16.63 -5.91 -5.96
CA ARG A 127 15.74 -5.72 -4.80
C ARG A 127 16.10 -4.47 -4.00
N MET A 128 15.13 -3.95 -3.28
CA MET A 128 15.24 -2.92 -2.26
C MET A 128 14.83 -3.49 -0.90
N ALA A 129 15.23 -2.84 0.19
CA ALA A 129 14.69 -3.16 1.51
C ALA A 129 13.19 -2.91 1.55
N ASN A 130 12.45 -3.80 2.16
CA ASN A 130 11.02 -3.63 2.40
C ASN A 130 10.76 -2.49 3.39
N PHE A 131 9.55 -1.98 3.41
CA PHE A 131 9.05 -1.06 4.43
C PHE A 131 9.24 -1.69 5.82
N ALA A 132 9.84 -0.95 6.73
CA ALA A 132 10.36 -1.53 7.97
C ALA A 132 9.31 -1.66 9.08
N SER A 133 8.20 -0.94 8.99
CA SER A 133 7.13 -1.04 9.99
C SER A 133 6.51 -2.44 9.99
N PRO A 134 6.19 -3.00 11.17
CA PRO A 134 5.76 -4.39 11.30
C PRO A 134 4.27 -4.63 11.00
N GLY A 135 3.71 -3.94 10.02
CA GLY A 135 2.34 -4.14 9.56
C GLY A 135 2.12 -5.49 8.86
N ASP A 136 0.87 -5.81 8.57
CA ASP A 136 0.48 -7.08 7.96
C ASP A 136 0.92 -7.21 6.51
N ASP A 137 0.86 -6.11 5.77
CA ASP A 137 1.37 -6.03 4.40
C ASP A 137 2.86 -5.74 4.36
N THR A 138 3.60 -6.52 3.58
CA THR A 138 5.04 -6.36 3.39
C THR A 138 5.39 -6.14 1.94
N GLY A 139 6.39 -5.32 1.68
CA GLY A 139 6.89 -5.03 0.33
C GLY A 139 7.74 -3.77 0.29
N VAL A 140 8.15 -3.39 -0.91
CA VAL A 140 8.90 -2.16 -1.16
C VAL A 140 7.95 -0.97 -1.13
N ASP A 141 8.30 0.05 -0.33
CA ASP A 141 7.56 1.32 -0.34
C ASP A 141 7.85 2.10 -1.64
N LEU A 142 6.81 2.28 -2.46
CA LEU A 142 6.90 3.02 -3.73
C LEU A 142 7.27 4.51 -3.55
N ASN A 143 7.13 5.06 -2.34
CA ASN A 143 7.60 6.41 -2.04
C ASN A 143 9.13 6.54 -2.13
N ASN A 144 9.85 5.42 -2.04
CA ASN A 144 11.31 5.38 -2.11
C ASN A 144 11.85 5.43 -3.56
N ILE A 145 10.98 5.46 -4.57
CA ILE A 145 11.35 5.46 -5.99
C ILE A 145 11.02 6.83 -6.60
N PRO A 146 12.04 7.67 -6.91
CA PRO A 146 11.83 8.99 -7.49
C PRO A 146 11.32 8.88 -8.93
N ALA A 147 10.06 9.25 -9.17
CA ALA A 147 9.45 9.17 -10.49
C ALA A 147 10.21 10.00 -11.57
N ALA A 148 10.85 11.10 -11.17
CA ALA A 148 11.64 11.94 -12.08
C ALA A 148 12.89 11.23 -12.65
N ALA A 149 13.42 10.22 -11.94
CA ALA A 149 14.57 9.43 -12.40
C ALA A 149 14.19 8.29 -13.35
N ILE A 150 12.93 7.90 -13.43
CA ILE A 150 12.45 6.75 -14.19
C ILE A 150 12.50 7.06 -15.70
N GLN A 151 13.12 6.16 -16.47
CA GLN A 151 13.08 6.15 -17.92
C GLN A 151 11.89 5.33 -18.44
N ARG A 152 11.64 4.17 -17.83
CA ARG A 152 10.52 3.30 -18.13
C ARG A 152 10.21 2.38 -16.95
N VAL A 153 9.03 1.84 -16.93
CA VAL A 153 8.62 0.77 -15.99
C VAL A 153 8.32 -0.48 -16.81
N GLU A 154 8.94 -1.59 -16.44
CA GLU A 154 8.68 -2.90 -17.04
C GLU A 154 7.85 -3.71 -16.07
N VAL A 155 6.68 -4.16 -16.52
CA VAL A 155 5.75 -4.96 -15.72
C VAL A 155 5.64 -6.35 -16.35
N LEU A 156 6.23 -7.33 -15.69
CA LEU A 156 6.11 -8.73 -16.09
C LEU A 156 4.84 -9.30 -15.46
N LEU A 157 3.84 -9.59 -16.28
CA LEU A 157 2.56 -10.16 -15.90
C LEU A 157 2.59 -11.70 -15.98
N ASP A 158 3.61 -12.31 -15.37
CA ASP A 158 3.75 -13.76 -15.23
C ASP A 158 4.61 -14.07 -14.00
N GLY A 159 4.44 -15.22 -13.40
CA GLY A 159 5.27 -15.62 -12.30
C GLY A 159 6.74 -15.76 -12.68
N ALA A 160 7.60 -15.18 -11.87
CA ALA A 160 9.01 -15.05 -12.16
C ALA A 160 9.91 -15.57 -11.03
N SER A 161 9.40 -16.39 -10.12
CA SER A 161 10.16 -16.97 -9.01
C SER A 161 11.36 -17.81 -9.50
N ALA A 162 11.30 -18.36 -10.73
CA ALA A 162 12.40 -19.10 -11.34
C ALA A 162 13.66 -18.26 -11.65
N LEU A 163 13.55 -16.92 -11.62
CA LEU A 163 14.69 -16.00 -11.78
C LEU A 163 14.90 -15.13 -10.56
N TYR A 164 13.81 -14.61 -9.98
CA TYR A 164 13.86 -13.60 -8.91
C TYR A 164 13.61 -14.15 -7.50
N GLY A 165 13.18 -15.43 -7.37
CA GLY A 165 12.89 -16.08 -6.08
C GLY A 165 11.56 -15.66 -5.47
N THR A 166 11.54 -15.48 -4.16
CA THR A 166 10.33 -15.12 -3.40
C THR A 166 9.63 -13.86 -3.93
N ASP A 167 8.34 -13.72 -3.64
CA ASP A 167 7.49 -12.55 -3.88
C ASP A 167 7.08 -12.31 -5.36
N ALA A 168 7.70 -13.01 -6.32
CA ALA A 168 7.43 -12.87 -7.74
C ALA A 168 6.32 -13.85 -8.24
N ILE A 169 5.22 -13.98 -7.49
CA ILE A 169 4.09 -14.86 -7.83
C ILE A 169 3.11 -14.13 -8.76
N GLY A 170 2.64 -12.95 -8.37
CA GLY A 170 1.71 -12.12 -9.17
C GLY A 170 2.35 -11.46 -10.37
N GLY A 171 3.66 -11.27 -10.32
CA GLY A 171 4.46 -10.61 -11.32
C GLY A 171 5.61 -9.80 -10.74
N VAL A 172 6.29 -9.06 -11.61
CA VAL A 172 7.43 -8.19 -11.27
C VAL A 172 7.20 -6.80 -11.86
N ILE A 173 7.42 -5.78 -11.05
CA ILE A 173 7.46 -4.37 -11.48
C ILE A 173 8.90 -3.89 -11.34
N ASN A 174 9.55 -3.62 -12.46
CA ASN A 174 10.94 -3.16 -12.50
C ASN A 174 11.01 -1.72 -12.98
N PHE A 175 11.40 -0.81 -12.08
CA PHE A 175 11.63 0.59 -12.39
C PHE A 175 13.03 0.76 -12.96
N ILE A 176 13.13 1.16 -14.22
CA ILE A 176 14.41 1.38 -14.92
C ILE A 176 14.69 2.88 -14.96
N THR A 177 15.85 3.27 -14.42
CA THR A 177 16.30 4.66 -14.42
C THR A 177 17.04 5.01 -15.72
N ARG A 178 17.24 6.31 -15.95
CA ARG A 178 18.08 6.81 -17.05
C ARG A 178 19.51 6.29 -16.89
N LYS A 179 20.21 6.03 -17.99
CA LYS A 179 21.58 5.48 -17.96
C LYS A 179 22.64 6.41 -18.55
N ASP A 180 22.35 7.13 -19.61
CA ASP A 180 23.27 8.03 -20.30
C ASP A 180 22.58 9.38 -20.48
N TYR A 181 22.42 10.08 -19.35
CA TYR A 181 21.72 11.35 -19.32
C TYR A 181 22.72 12.51 -19.34
N GLN A 182 22.51 13.47 -20.27
CA GLN A 182 23.35 14.65 -20.40
C GLN A 182 22.52 15.92 -20.32
N GLY A 183 23.09 16.96 -19.70
CA GLY A 183 22.45 18.26 -19.54
C GLY A 183 21.83 18.47 -18.17
N VAL A 184 21.09 19.55 -18.06
CA VAL A 184 20.41 19.95 -16.83
C VAL A 184 18.93 20.20 -17.13
N ASP A 185 18.04 19.52 -16.44
CA ASP A 185 16.59 19.73 -16.51
C ASP A 185 16.02 20.15 -15.17
N VAL A 186 15.21 21.19 -15.18
CA VAL A 186 14.38 21.60 -14.05
C VAL A 186 12.91 21.39 -14.42
N ASN A 187 12.19 20.68 -13.57
CA ASN A 187 10.74 20.53 -13.70
C ASN A 187 10.07 21.06 -12.44
N VAL A 188 9.08 21.92 -12.59
CA VAL A 188 8.23 22.40 -11.49
C VAL A 188 6.78 22.17 -11.87
N SER A 189 6.00 21.60 -10.96
CA SER A 189 4.58 21.40 -11.18
C SER A 189 3.75 21.76 -9.95
N GLY A 190 2.52 22.17 -10.21
CA GLY A 190 1.50 22.44 -9.20
C GLY A 190 0.19 21.77 -9.58
N LEU A 191 -0.51 21.24 -8.60
CA LEU A 191 -1.84 20.64 -8.75
C LEU A 191 -2.75 21.23 -7.68
N LYS A 192 -3.95 21.61 -8.07
CA LYS A 192 -5.01 22.12 -7.21
C LYS A 192 -6.29 21.33 -7.44
N THR A 193 -6.99 20.99 -6.37
CA THR A 193 -8.33 20.37 -6.44
C THR A 193 -9.41 21.42 -6.55
N ASP A 194 -10.54 21.05 -7.13
CA ASP A 194 -11.70 21.95 -7.33
C ASP A 194 -12.31 22.38 -5.98
N GLU A 195 -12.50 21.44 -5.07
CA GLU A 195 -13.13 21.64 -3.76
C GLU A 195 -12.11 21.95 -2.62
N GLY A 196 -10.83 22.16 -2.96
CA GLY A 196 -9.76 22.39 -1.97
C GLY A 196 -9.19 21.09 -1.37
N GLY A 197 -8.18 21.21 -0.50
CA GLY A 197 -7.44 20.09 0.06
C GLY A 197 -6.62 19.31 -0.98
N ALA A 198 -5.74 18.41 -0.54
CA ALA A 198 -4.90 17.57 -1.38
C ALA A 198 -4.15 18.30 -2.52
N GLY A 199 -3.90 19.59 -2.37
CA GLY A 199 -3.04 20.36 -3.28
C GLY A 199 -1.64 19.77 -3.29
N LYS A 200 -0.97 19.75 -4.47
CA LYS A 200 0.35 19.12 -4.62
C LYS A 200 1.30 20.06 -5.35
N ARG A 201 2.53 20.16 -4.88
CA ARG A 201 3.60 20.91 -5.49
C ARG A 201 4.81 20.02 -5.60
N THR A 202 5.43 19.99 -6.80
CA THR A 202 6.64 19.20 -7.03
C THR A 202 7.70 20.05 -7.71
N ALA A 203 8.96 19.78 -7.38
CA ALA A 203 10.10 20.34 -8.10
C ALA A 203 11.14 19.23 -8.25
N SER A 204 11.70 19.09 -9.44
CA SER A 204 12.82 18.17 -9.67
C SER A 204 13.92 18.84 -10.47
N LEU A 205 15.14 18.48 -10.10
CA LEU A 205 16.37 18.85 -10.80
C LEU A 205 17.07 17.57 -11.25
N SER A 206 17.29 17.44 -12.56
CA SER A 206 18.09 16.36 -13.14
C SER A 206 19.35 16.97 -13.73
N VAL A 207 20.51 16.43 -13.38
CA VAL A 207 21.83 16.87 -13.89
C VAL A 207 22.57 15.64 -14.38
N GLY A 208 23.15 15.70 -15.59
CA GLY A 208 23.97 14.62 -16.12
C GLY A 208 25.13 15.15 -16.92
N HIS A 209 26.27 14.47 -16.82
CA HIS A 209 27.51 14.83 -17.48
C HIS A 209 28.25 13.58 -18.01
N GLY A 210 28.92 13.73 -19.13
CA GLY A 210 29.63 12.66 -19.84
C GLY A 210 28.72 11.91 -20.82
N ASP A 211 29.33 11.43 -21.91
CA ASP A 211 28.75 10.59 -22.96
C ASP A 211 29.49 9.25 -22.93
N LEU A 212 28.79 8.15 -22.65
CA LEU A 212 29.44 6.84 -22.53
C LEU A 212 30.23 6.43 -23.78
N ALA A 213 29.73 6.81 -24.95
CA ALA A 213 30.37 6.42 -26.22
C ALA A 213 31.58 7.30 -26.56
N LYS A 214 31.60 8.58 -26.09
CA LYS A 214 32.67 9.54 -26.43
C LYS A 214 33.67 9.72 -25.31
N ASP A 215 33.13 9.90 -24.07
CA ASP A 215 33.92 10.27 -22.90
C ASP A 215 34.27 9.05 -22.04
N GLY A 216 33.63 7.89 -22.30
CA GLY A 216 33.83 6.68 -21.52
C GLY A 216 33.18 6.70 -20.14
N PHE A 217 32.41 7.70 -19.81
CA PHE A 217 31.67 7.75 -18.56
C PHE A 217 30.37 8.55 -18.70
N ASN A 218 29.44 8.31 -17.78
CA ASN A 218 28.30 9.17 -17.53
C ASN A 218 28.00 9.19 -16.04
N VAL A 219 27.72 10.35 -15.51
CA VAL A 219 27.22 10.53 -14.15
C VAL A 219 25.96 11.39 -14.20
N PHE A 220 24.87 10.90 -13.62
CA PHE A 220 23.67 11.71 -13.47
C PHE A 220 23.14 11.67 -12.03
N ALA A 221 22.43 12.72 -11.66
CA ALA A 221 21.73 12.82 -10.40
C ALA A 221 20.37 13.48 -10.60
N VAL A 222 19.39 13.03 -9.85
CA VAL A 222 18.05 13.59 -9.79
C VAL A 222 17.71 13.88 -8.34
N VAL A 223 17.31 15.12 -8.05
CA VAL A 223 16.66 15.49 -6.79
C VAL A 223 15.22 15.79 -7.08
N ASP A 224 14.30 15.20 -6.30
CA ASP A 224 12.87 15.38 -6.41
C ASP A 224 12.29 15.77 -5.05
N VAL A 225 11.51 16.85 -5.02
CA VAL A 225 10.85 17.36 -3.81
C VAL A 225 9.37 17.46 -4.08
N GLN A 226 8.57 16.90 -3.19
CA GLN A 226 7.13 16.95 -3.26
C GLN A 226 6.52 17.36 -1.93
N ARG A 227 5.51 18.21 -1.99
CA ARG A 227 4.65 18.56 -0.87
C ARG A 227 3.19 18.36 -1.25
N THR A 228 2.42 17.65 -0.41
CA THR A 228 0.99 17.42 -0.58
C THR A 228 0.26 17.94 0.65
N ASP A 229 -0.80 18.71 0.43
CA ASP A 229 -1.66 19.21 1.50
C ASP A 229 -2.66 18.11 1.93
N ALA A 230 -3.10 18.12 3.20
CA ALA A 230 -4.13 17.21 3.68
C ALA A 230 -5.46 17.41 2.94
N LEU A 231 -6.29 16.36 2.96
CA LEU A 231 -7.68 16.40 2.54
C LEU A 231 -8.57 15.96 3.69
N SER A 232 -9.32 16.86 4.26
CA SER A 232 -10.32 16.57 5.28
C SER A 232 -11.62 16.05 4.64
N THR A 233 -12.37 15.22 5.36
CA THR A 233 -13.72 14.78 5.00
C THR A 233 -14.65 15.96 4.72
N SER A 234 -14.58 17.02 5.55
CA SER A 234 -15.38 18.25 5.40
C SER A 234 -15.10 19.05 4.13
N GLN A 235 -14.08 18.70 3.36
CA GLN A 235 -13.75 19.34 2.07
C GLN A 235 -14.31 18.59 0.87
N ARG A 236 -15.20 17.61 1.09
CA ARG A 236 -15.79 16.82 -0.01
C ARG A 236 -17.31 16.75 0.13
N SER A 237 -17.96 17.39 -0.78
CA SER A 237 -19.43 17.42 -0.87
C SER A 237 -20.06 16.03 -1.02
N PHE A 238 -19.35 15.07 -1.62
CA PHE A 238 -19.88 13.72 -1.79
C PHE A 238 -20.04 13.00 -0.44
N ILE A 239 -19.25 13.31 0.59
CA ILE A 239 -19.38 12.73 1.93
C ILE A 239 -20.74 13.14 2.54
N ASP A 240 -21.10 14.43 2.46
CA ASP A 240 -22.39 14.90 2.96
C ASP A 240 -23.55 14.35 2.13
N ASN A 241 -23.39 14.33 0.79
CA ASN A 241 -24.41 13.82 -0.13
C ASN A 241 -24.70 12.33 0.04
N LEU A 242 -23.72 11.54 0.48
CA LEU A 242 -23.91 10.12 0.76
C LEU A 242 -24.63 9.86 2.08
N ARG A 243 -24.78 10.84 2.95
CA ARG A 243 -25.46 10.72 4.25
C ARG A 243 -24.89 9.54 5.06
N ILE A 244 -23.56 9.45 5.13
CA ILE A 244 -22.84 8.25 5.64
C ILE A 244 -23.25 7.90 7.06
N ALA A 245 -23.40 8.90 7.94
CA ALA A 245 -23.77 8.67 9.34
C ALA A 245 -25.16 8.01 9.47
N GLU A 246 -26.08 8.32 8.57
CA GLU A 246 -27.42 7.74 8.57
C GLU A 246 -27.45 6.34 7.92
N ARG A 247 -26.56 6.08 6.96
CA ARG A 247 -26.46 4.79 6.27
C ARG A 247 -25.67 3.74 7.03
N LEU A 248 -24.77 4.18 7.91
CA LEU A 248 -23.85 3.33 8.66
C LEU A 248 -23.92 3.64 10.17
N PRO A 249 -25.11 3.63 10.79
CA PRO A 249 -25.26 3.98 12.20
C PRO A 249 -24.44 3.05 13.11
N HIS A 250 -24.23 1.79 12.74
CA HIS A 250 -23.42 0.82 13.47
C HIS A 250 -21.92 1.15 13.51
N LEU A 251 -21.43 2.02 12.60
CA LEU A 251 -20.04 2.50 12.64
C LEU A 251 -19.86 3.76 13.47
N LEU A 252 -20.94 4.37 13.97
CA LEU A 252 -20.85 5.54 14.82
C LEU A 252 -20.33 5.15 16.21
N SER A 253 -19.61 6.07 16.84
CA SER A 253 -18.97 5.80 18.12
C SER A 253 -19.89 6.06 19.29
N GLY A 254 -19.97 5.14 20.26
CA GLY A 254 -20.66 5.34 21.55
C GLY A 254 -19.93 6.31 22.49
N TYR A 255 -18.73 6.78 22.13
CA TYR A 255 -17.98 7.78 22.88
C TYR A 255 -18.37 9.18 22.39
N THR A 256 -19.04 9.95 23.23
CA THR A 256 -19.62 11.27 22.90
C THR A 256 -19.04 12.41 23.78
N SER A 257 -19.36 13.62 23.46
CA SER A 257 -19.10 14.79 24.31
C SER A 257 -20.30 15.76 24.21
N PRO A 258 -21.16 15.86 25.20
CA PRO A 258 -21.15 15.23 26.54
C PRO A 258 -21.15 13.70 26.53
N ALA A 259 -20.56 13.09 27.56
CA ALA A 259 -20.35 11.64 27.65
C ALA A 259 -21.66 10.84 27.71
N ASN A 260 -21.60 9.62 27.19
CA ASN A 260 -22.57 8.60 27.56
C ASN A 260 -22.20 8.02 28.95
N ILE A 261 -23.20 7.73 29.75
CA ILE A 261 -23.09 6.96 30.99
C ILE A 261 -23.54 5.54 30.66
N ARG A 262 -22.76 4.55 31.03
CA ARG A 262 -23.13 3.14 30.92
C ARG A 262 -23.36 2.57 32.32
N LEU A 263 -24.59 2.18 32.58
CA LEU A 263 -25.03 1.58 33.82
C LEU A 263 -24.86 0.06 33.78
N SER A 264 -24.62 -0.57 34.91
CA SER A 264 -24.89 -2.00 35.05
C SER A 264 -26.42 -2.27 34.97
N SER A 265 -26.84 -3.52 34.78
CA SER A 265 -28.25 -3.88 34.82
C SER A 265 -28.88 -3.50 36.16
N ASP A 266 -28.16 -3.79 37.23
CA ASP A 266 -28.60 -3.52 38.59
C ASP A 266 -28.71 -2.02 38.85
N GLN A 267 -27.73 -1.23 38.46
CA GLN A 267 -27.76 0.24 38.58
C GLN A 267 -28.98 0.84 37.86
N ARG A 268 -29.26 0.37 36.61
CA ARG A 268 -30.47 0.80 35.88
C ARG A 268 -31.74 0.46 36.63
N ASP A 269 -31.83 -0.75 37.15
CA ASP A 269 -33.04 -1.26 37.82
C ASP A 269 -33.24 -0.54 39.19
N TYR A 270 -32.18 -0.28 39.95
CA TYR A 270 -32.22 0.54 41.15
C TYR A 270 -32.69 1.97 40.86
N LEU A 271 -32.19 2.61 39.81
CA LEU A 271 -32.63 3.96 39.41
C LEU A 271 -34.11 3.97 39.04
N ASN A 272 -34.58 2.99 38.26
CA ASN A 272 -35.99 2.85 37.90
C ASN A 272 -36.87 2.62 39.11
N ALA A 273 -36.44 1.79 40.06
CA ALA A 273 -37.17 1.52 41.30
C ALA A 273 -37.34 2.78 42.19
N GLN A 274 -36.38 3.70 42.11
CA GLN A 274 -36.43 4.99 42.82
C GLN A 274 -37.18 6.09 42.03
N GLY A 275 -37.73 5.74 40.86
CA GLY A 275 -38.50 6.67 40.03
C GLY A 275 -37.65 7.63 39.20
N PHE A 276 -36.38 7.29 38.95
CA PHE A 276 -35.55 8.06 38.02
C PHE A 276 -36.13 7.98 36.61
N THR A 277 -36.17 9.10 35.93
CA THR A 277 -36.63 9.18 34.52
C THR A 277 -35.71 10.00 33.69
N LEU A 278 -35.48 9.57 32.45
CA LEU A 278 -34.82 10.35 31.43
C LEU A 278 -35.87 10.86 30.43
N ASN A 279 -35.99 12.17 30.27
CA ASN A 279 -37.08 12.80 29.49
C ASN A 279 -38.50 12.34 29.89
N GLY A 280 -38.73 12.10 31.16
CA GLY A 280 -40.02 11.66 31.68
C GLY A 280 -40.37 10.19 31.41
N GLN A 281 -39.42 9.39 30.98
CA GLN A 281 -39.58 7.94 30.76
C GLN A 281 -38.62 7.16 31.67
N PRO A 282 -39.01 5.99 32.18
CA PRO A 282 -38.10 5.06 32.85
C PRO A 282 -37.00 4.61 31.91
N LEU A 283 -35.83 4.24 32.46
CA LEU A 283 -34.69 3.76 31.69
C LEU A 283 -35.01 2.37 31.07
N THR A 284 -34.96 2.30 29.75
CA THR A 284 -35.08 1.02 29.01
C THR A 284 -33.71 0.44 28.68
N ASN A 285 -32.70 1.29 28.57
CA ASN A 285 -31.32 0.94 28.15
C ASN A 285 -30.33 1.17 29.29
N ARG A 286 -29.22 0.47 29.23
CA ARG A 286 -28.06 0.66 30.14
C ARG A 286 -27.23 1.89 29.74
N THR A 287 -27.19 2.27 28.48
CA THR A 287 -26.48 3.45 28.01
C THR A 287 -27.42 4.65 28.00
N ILE A 288 -27.11 5.68 28.75
CA ILE A 288 -27.88 6.92 28.84
C ILE A 288 -27.02 8.14 28.54
N ASN A 289 -27.63 9.20 28.01
CA ASN A 289 -26.96 10.50 27.84
C ASN A 289 -27.89 11.59 28.33
N LEU A 290 -27.38 12.43 29.21
CA LEU A 290 -28.16 13.48 29.83
C LEU A 290 -28.65 14.57 28.88
N SER A 291 -28.20 14.58 27.65
CA SER A 291 -28.62 15.52 26.59
C SER A 291 -29.61 14.93 25.56
N ILE A 292 -30.06 13.70 25.74
CA ILE A 292 -31.12 13.07 24.93
C ILE A 292 -32.41 13.90 25.01
N PRO A 293 -33.17 14.09 23.89
CA PRO A 293 -32.95 13.57 22.53
C PRO A 293 -32.09 14.47 21.64
N THR A 294 -31.62 15.60 22.13
CA THR A 294 -30.89 16.58 21.29
C THR A 294 -29.47 16.15 21.01
N CYS A 295 -28.88 15.26 21.84
CA CYS A 295 -27.50 14.83 21.75
C CYS A 295 -26.56 16.01 21.52
N ALA A 296 -26.46 16.89 22.53
CA ALA A 296 -25.67 18.12 22.40
C ALA A 296 -24.26 17.89 21.86
N GLY A 297 -23.79 18.84 21.05
CA GLY A 297 -22.44 18.76 20.44
C GLY A 297 -22.46 18.65 18.92
N PRO A 298 -21.42 19.17 18.23
CA PRO A 298 -21.46 19.40 16.79
C PRO A 298 -21.40 18.13 15.91
N ALA A 299 -21.02 17.00 16.49
CA ALA A 299 -20.89 15.73 15.77
C ALA A 299 -21.65 14.59 16.44
N ASN A 300 -22.38 14.86 17.50
CA ASN A 300 -23.24 13.89 18.15
C ASN A 300 -24.54 13.71 17.35
N LEU A 301 -25.03 12.49 17.34
CA LEU A 301 -26.27 12.09 16.68
C LEU A 301 -27.06 11.19 17.61
N TYR A 302 -28.37 11.45 17.72
CA TYR A 302 -29.26 10.53 18.39
C TYR A 302 -29.59 9.36 17.46
N LEU A 303 -29.40 8.16 17.93
CA LEU A 303 -29.80 6.91 17.25
C LEU A 303 -30.98 6.31 18.00
N PRO A 304 -32.22 6.45 17.48
CA PRO A 304 -33.39 5.84 18.09
C PRO A 304 -33.30 4.31 18.02
N ALA A 305 -33.95 3.62 18.95
CA ALA A 305 -34.07 2.17 18.93
C ALA A 305 -34.71 1.68 17.62
N GLY A 306 -34.25 0.53 17.09
CA GLY A 306 -34.92 -0.18 15.99
C GLY A 306 -34.19 -0.29 14.67
N ILE A 307 -33.17 0.55 14.37
CA ILE A 307 -32.40 0.44 13.12
C ILE A 307 -30.89 0.39 13.46
N GLY A 308 -30.48 -0.71 14.10
CA GLY A 308 -29.12 -0.80 14.64
C GLY A 308 -28.82 0.29 15.67
N GLY A 309 -29.87 0.93 16.19
CA GLY A 309 -29.80 2.01 17.14
C GLY A 309 -29.95 1.48 18.56
N VAL A 310 -29.24 2.14 19.46
CA VAL A 310 -29.14 1.78 20.87
C VAL A 310 -29.93 2.73 21.77
N ASP A 311 -30.82 3.55 21.19
CA ASP A 311 -31.56 4.61 21.88
C ASP A 311 -30.63 5.53 22.73
N ALA A 312 -29.52 5.92 22.13
CA ALA A 312 -28.43 6.64 22.75
C ALA A 312 -27.85 7.72 21.84
N CYS A 313 -27.06 8.60 22.42
CA CYS A 313 -26.22 9.50 21.64
C CYS A 313 -25.00 8.78 21.09
N THR A 314 -24.68 9.05 19.83
CA THR A 314 -23.49 8.56 19.15
C THR A 314 -22.71 9.72 18.55
N TYR A 315 -21.48 9.47 18.17
CA TYR A 315 -20.58 10.46 17.61
C TYR A 315 -20.12 10.08 16.21
N ASN A 316 -20.32 10.98 15.26
CA ASN A 316 -19.82 10.83 13.90
C ASN A 316 -18.34 11.23 13.81
N TYR A 317 -17.44 10.33 14.23
CA TYR A 317 -15.99 10.57 14.21
C TYR A 317 -15.40 10.68 12.80
N MET A 318 -16.13 10.21 11.78
CA MET A 318 -15.67 10.27 10.38
C MET A 318 -15.55 11.71 9.88
N ARG A 319 -16.32 12.67 10.43
CA ARG A 319 -16.17 14.11 10.14
C ARG A 319 -14.79 14.67 10.49
N ASP A 320 -14.15 14.08 11.49
CA ASP A 320 -12.91 14.61 12.06
C ASP A 320 -11.67 13.98 11.46
N THR A 321 -11.83 13.02 10.56
CA THR A 321 -10.73 12.31 9.92
C THR A 321 -10.28 12.98 8.62
N GLU A 322 -9.11 12.57 8.15
CA GLU A 322 -8.59 12.94 6.83
C GLU A 322 -8.84 11.81 5.83
N LEU A 323 -9.16 12.18 4.58
CA LEU A 323 -9.26 11.26 3.44
C LEU A 323 -7.90 11.05 2.77
N TYR A 324 -7.00 12.02 2.95
CA TYR A 324 -5.65 11.98 2.41
C TYR A 324 -4.71 12.76 3.34
N PRO A 325 -3.60 12.19 3.77
CA PRO A 325 -2.72 12.85 4.73
C PRO A 325 -1.87 13.93 4.07
N LYS A 326 -1.44 14.92 4.85
CA LYS A 326 -0.37 15.84 4.47
C LYS A 326 0.94 15.08 4.37
N SER A 327 1.75 15.35 3.33
CA SER A 327 3.08 14.74 3.20
C SER A 327 4.11 15.68 2.58
N ASP A 328 5.36 15.55 3.06
CA ASP A 328 6.57 16.14 2.48
C ASP A 328 7.53 15.01 2.10
N LYS A 329 7.93 14.94 0.82
CA LYS A 329 8.82 13.88 0.29
C LYS A 329 10.04 14.51 -0.38
N VAL A 330 11.22 13.95 -0.12
CA VAL A 330 12.48 14.36 -0.76
C VAL A 330 13.22 13.09 -1.18
N ASN A 331 13.56 13.01 -2.47
CA ASN A 331 14.27 11.89 -3.05
C ASN A 331 15.53 12.40 -3.78
N LEU A 332 16.61 11.66 -3.64
CA LEU A 332 17.83 11.78 -4.42
C LEU A 332 18.12 10.42 -5.06
N LEU A 333 18.36 10.41 -6.35
CA LEU A 333 18.92 9.25 -7.04
C LEU A 333 20.11 9.71 -7.89
N SER A 334 21.24 9.04 -7.77
CA SER A 334 22.43 9.27 -8.60
C SER A 334 22.94 7.94 -9.12
N ARG A 335 23.43 7.94 -10.35
CA ARG A 335 24.10 6.81 -10.98
C ARG A 335 25.32 7.29 -11.76
N GLY A 336 26.44 6.63 -11.51
CA GLY A 336 27.67 6.77 -12.31
C GLY A 336 27.93 5.50 -13.08
N VAL A 337 28.35 5.62 -14.33
CA VAL A 337 28.82 4.52 -15.18
C VAL A 337 30.17 4.91 -15.77
N LEU A 338 31.14 4.03 -15.63
CA LEU A 338 32.48 4.15 -16.17
C LEU A 338 32.75 3.00 -17.16
N GLN A 339 33.04 3.32 -18.41
CA GLN A 339 33.49 2.36 -19.40
C GLN A 339 34.94 2.02 -19.10
N LEU A 340 35.21 0.77 -18.72
CA LEU A 340 36.58 0.30 -18.43
C LEU A 340 37.35 -0.05 -19.72
N ASP A 341 36.64 -0.64 -20.67
CA ASP A 341 37.06 -0.92 -22.04
C ASP A 341 35.84 -1.02 -22.96
N ALA A 342 35.98 -1.45 -24.20
CA ALA A 342 34.91 -1.49 -25.19
C ALA A 342 33.68 -2.30 -24.73
N ASP A 343 33.87 -3.33 -23.90
CA ASP A 343 32.86 -4.30 -23.54
C ASP A 343 32.48 -4.27 -22.03
N ASN A 344 33.25 -3.57 -21.19
CA ASN A 344 33.14 -3.67 -19.73
C ASN A 344 32.84 -2.32 -19.08
N GLN A 345 31.88 -2.29 -18.16
CA GLN A 345 31.42 -1.13 -17.45
C GLN A 345 31.40 -1.37 -15.93
N LEU A 346 31.92 -0.44 -15.18
CA LEU A 346 31.70 -0.32 -13.73
C LEU A 346 30.57 0.70 -13.50
N TYR A 347 29.65 0.42 -12.62
CA TYR A 347 28.62 1.36 -12.25
C TYR A 347 28.40 1.43 -10.73
N ALA A 348 27.94 2.59 -10.28
CA ALA A 348 27.53 2.81 -8.90
C ALA A 348 26.22 3.57 -8.86
N GLU A 349 25.34 3.21 -7.91
CA GLU A 349 24.05 3.85 -7.69
C GLU A 349 23.91 4.26 -6.23
N VAL A 350 23.34 5.44 -6.00
CA VAL A 350 22.95 5.93 -4.69
C VAL A 350 21.51 6.41 -4.78
N ALA A 351 20.63 5.85 -3.93
CA ALA A 351 19.29 6.35 -3.77
C ALA A 351 19.03 6.67 -2.29
N LEU A 352 18.58 7.88 -2.04
CA LEU A 352 18.23 8.37 -0.70
C LEU A 352 16.81 8.94 -0.77
N SER A 353 15.93 8.51 0.11
CA SER A 353 14.58 9.03 0.19
C SER A 353 14.18 9.33 1.62
N ARG A 354 13.35 10.35 1.77
CA ARG A 354 12.67 10.66 3.02
C ARG A 354 11.25 11.09 2.72
N SER A 355 10.31 10.38 3.31
CA SER A 355 8.90 10.73 3.33
C SER A 355 8.47 11.06 4.76
N LYS A 356 7.84 12.20 4.93
CA LYS A 356 7.26 12.62 6.20
C LYS A 356 5.79 12.85 5.99
N THR A 357 4.95 12.14 6.72
CA THR A 357 3.50 12.13 6.56
C THR A 357 2.86 12.43 7.92
N TRP A 358 1.85 13.29 7.94
CA TRP A 358 1.09 13.62 9.14
C TRP A 358 -0.30 13.01 9.02
N TYR A 359 -0.71 12.31 10.06
CA TYR A 359 -2.01 11.66 10.15
C TYR A 359 -2.83 12.32 11.25
N THR A 360 -4.04 12.73 10.91
CA THR A 360 -4.99 13.31 11.86
C THR A 360 -6.21 12.41 11.95
N ALA A 361 -6.47 11.91 13.15
CA ALA A 361 -7.67 11.16 13.51
C ALA A 361 -8.63 12.02 14.33
N SER A 362 -9.76 11.46 14.74
CA SER A 362 -10.70 12.11 15.66
C SER A 362 -10.08 12.35 17.04
N THR A 363 -10.74 13.13 17.88
CA THR A 363 -10.34 13.37 19.27
C THR A 363 -10.22 12.06 20.06
N ALA A 364 -9.39 12.07 21.11
CA ALA A 364 -9.20 10.92 21.97
C ALA A 364 -10.53 10.45 22.59
N ARG A 365 -10.71 9.13 22.68
CA ARG A 365 -11.83 8.49 23.36
C ARG A 365 -11.31 7.81 24.62
N VAL A 366 -12.13 7.81 25.66
CA VAL A 366 -11.76 7.16 26.92
C VAL A 366 -13.01 6.59 27.60
N THR A 367 -12.87 5.40 28.16
CA THR A 367 -13.74 4.86 29.18
C THR A 367 -13.15 5.24 30.55
N GLY A 368 -13.91 5.91 31.37
CA GLY A 368 -13.50 6.27 32.72
C GLY A 368 -14.63 5.97 33.71
N TYR A 369 -14.32 6.08 34.99
CA TYR A 369 -15.29 5.89 36.06
C TYR A 369 -15.38 7.17 36.91
N ILE A 370 -16.58 7.52 37.34
CA ILE A 370 -16.85 8.69 38.16
C ILE A 370 -17.94 8.37 39.18
N ASP A 371 -17.76 8.83 40.39
CA ASP A 371 -18.76 8.71 41.43
C ASP A 371 -20.07 9.42 41.02
N ALA A 372 -21.18 8.70 41.03
CA ALA A 372 -22.49 9.20 40.60
C ALA A 372 -22.94 10.44 41.39
N SER A 373 -22.47 10.60 42.65
CA SER A 373 -22.75 11.80 43.47
C SER A 373 -22.17 13.08 42.86
N LYS A 374 -21.15 12.96 42.03
CA LYS A 374 -20.55 14.07 41.27
C LYS A 374 -21.34 14.43 40.01
N ILE A 375 -22.31 13.60 39.61
CA ILE A 375 -23.21 13.83 38.49
C ILE A 375 -24.52 14.45 38.99
N PRO A 376 -24.78 15.72 38.72
CA PRO A 376 -25.96 16.40 39.31
C PRO A 376 -27.30 15.69 39.07
N ALA A 377 -27.45 15.00 37.96
CA ALA A 377 -28.66 14.26 37.60
C ALA A 377 -28.82 12.93 38.35
N LEU A 378 -27.74 12.36 38.88
CA LEU A 378 -27.72 11.10 39.62
C LEU A 378 -27.48 11.34 41.11
N ALA A 379 -27.06 12.53 41.51
CA ALA A 379 -26.80 12.89 42.91
C ALA A 379 -28.08 12.75 43.73
N GLY A 380 -28.08 11.86 44.71
CA GLY A 380 -29.24 11.57 45.55
C GLY A 380 -30.02 10.31 45.18
N TYR A 381 -29.64 9.62 44.13
CA TYR A 381 -30.13 8.26 43.83
C TYR A 381 -29.15 7.21 44.37
N ASP A 382 -29.67 6.12 44.86
CA ASP A 382 -28.89 4.95 45.23
C ASP A 382 -28.71 4.08 44.00
N LEU A 383 -27.47 3.74 43.68
CA LEU A 383 -27.15 2.88 42.51
C LEU A 383 -27.02 1.39 42.87
N GLY A 384 -27.29 1.07 44.15
CA GLY A 384 -27.07 -0.26 44.73
C GLY A 384 -25.60 -0.44 45.14
N SER A 385 -25.38 -1.20 46.19
CA SER A 385 -24.06 -1.71 46.57
C SER A 385 -23.95 -3.14 46.07
N ASP A 386 -22.87 -3.47 45.41
CA ASP A 386 -22.50 -4.88 45.21
C ASP A 386 -22.19 -5.52 46.58
N GLU A 387 -22.11 -6.88 46.63
CA GLU A 387 -21.81 -7.62 47.89
C GLU A 387 -20.43 -7.23 48.50
N ALA A 388 -19.62 -6.46 47.82
CA ALA A 388 -18.29 -5.98 48.21
C ALA A 388 -18.31 -4.60 48.88
N GLY A 389 -19.45 -3.92 48.97
CA GLY A 389 -19.61 -2.69 49.78
C GLY A 389 -19.24 -1.40 49.09
N GLY A 390 -19.33 -1.33 47.77
CA GLY A 390 -18.93 -0.07 47.16
C GLY A 390 -19.31 0.20 45.84
N ASP A 391 -19.97 0.43 44.94
CA ASP A 391 -19.68 1.36 43.88
C ASP A 391 -20.86 2.26 43.50
N SER A 392 -20.83 3.46 44.07
CA SER A 392 -21.50 4.62 43.52
C SER A 392 -20.87 5.10 42.18
N GLU A 393 -19.89 4.37 41.64
CA GLU A 393 -19.24 4.73 40.38
C GLU A 393 -20.04 4.27 39.16
N VAL A 394 -20.07 5.11 38.15
CA VAL A 394 -20.64 4.81 36.84
C VAL A 394 -19.58 4.92 35.76
N GLU A 395 -19.65 4.03 34.78
CA GLU A 395 -18.82 4.10 33.58
C GLU A 395 -19.26 5.28 32.73
N VAL A 396 -18.28 6.09 32.28
CA VAL A 396 -18.50 7.18 31.35
C VAL A 396 -17.68 6.94 30.06
N ARG A 397 -18.36 7.00 28.94
CA ARG A 397 -17.73 6.89 27.58
C ARG A 397 -17.69 8.26 26.96
N MET A 398 -16.51 8.86 26.91
CA MET A 398 -16.37 10.26 26.50
C MET A 398 -15.31 10.49 25.43
N ARG A 399 -15.43 11.63 24.74
CA ARG A 399 -14.38 12.20 23.89
C ARG A 399 -13.78 13.43 24.55
N ILE A 400 -12.46 13.49 24.52
CA ILE A 400 -11.69 14.61 25.08
C ILE A 400 -11.49 15.66 23.98
N ASN A 401 -12.55 16.44 23.68
CA ASN A 401 -12.50 17.45 22.64
C ASN A 401 -11.47 18.57 22.94
N GLU A 402 -11.22 18.86 24.20
CA GLU A 402 -10.29 19.86 24.69
C GLU A 402 -8.81 19.48 24.43
N ALA A 403 -8.52 18.19 24.26
CA ALA A 403 -7.20 17.71 23.87
C ALA A 403 -6.89 17.96 22.39
N GLY A 404 -7.90 18.31 21.59
CA GLY A 404 -7.78 18.41 20.16
C GLY A 404 -7.77 17.04 19.45
N ARG A 405 -7.58 17.06 18.13
CA ARG A 405 -7.51 15.84 17.33
C ARG A 405 -6.19 15.10 17.54
N ARG A 406 -6.24 13.77 17.58
CA ARG A 406 -5.03 12.95 17.64
C ARG A 406 -4.25 13.11 16.34
N THR A 407 -2.99 13.52 16.46
CA THR A 407 -2.10 13.71 15.33
C THR A 407 -0.80 12.96 15.55
N SER A 408 -0.37 12.19 14.56
CA SER A 408 0.93 11.53 14.55
C SER A 408 1.74 11.92 13.31
N GLU A 409 3.05 11.81 13.41
CA GLU A 409 4.03 12.10 12.38
C GLU A 409 4.83 10.85 12.08
N LEU A 410 4.66 10.30 10.88
CA LEU A 410 5.42 9.17 10.41
C LEU A 410 6.53 9.64 9.47
N THR A 411 7.77 9.24 9.76
CA THR A 411 8.92 9.48 8.90
C THR A 411 9.47 8.15 8.39
N SER A 412 9.46 7.94 7.05
CA SER A 412 10.13 6.81 6.39
C SER A 412 11.39 7.33 5.69
N GLU A 413 12.54 6.75 6.00
CA GLU A 413 13.84 7.08 5.41
C GLU A 413 14.39 5.83 4.72
N SER A 414 14.80 5.93 3.45
CA SER A 414 15.43 4.83 2.73
C SER A 414 16.78 5.26 2.18
N GLN A 415 17.74 4.34 2.25
CA GLN A 415 19.08 4.50 1.70
C GLN A 415 19.43 3.23 0.92
N ARG A 416 19.93 3.39 -0.30
CA ARG A 416 20.37 2.29 -1.13
C ARG A 416 21.67 2.64 -1.84
N PHE A 417 22.62 1.73 -1.78
CA PHE A 417 23.92 1.82 -2.45
C PHE A 417 24.13 0.54 -3.25
N VAL A 418 24.45 0.69 -4.53
CA VAL A 418 24.79 -0.43 -5.41
C VAL A 418 26.11 -0.12 -6.10
N VAL A 419 26.99 -1.12 -6.15
CA VAL A 419 28.17 -1.10 -7.02
C VAL A 419 28.16 -2.37 -7.84
N GLY A 420 28.37 -2.26 -9.14
CA GLY A 420 28.34 -3.44 -9.99
C GLY A 420 29.24 -3.31 -11.20
N LEU A 421 29.61 -4.47 -11.73
CA LEU A 421 30.43 -4.64 -12.93
C LEU A 421 29.63 -5.44 -13.95
N THR A 422 29.42 -4.88 -15.14
CA THR A 422 28.73 -5.56 -16.23
C THR A 422 29.59 -5.52 -17.49
N GLY A 423 29.54 -6.56 -18.28
CA GLY A 423 30.31 -6.58 -19.51
C GLY A 423 30.21 -7.88 -20.26
N SER A 424 31.13 -8.04 -21.24
CA SER A 424 31.29 -9.26 -22.04
C SER A 424 32.78 -9.57 -22.15
N ARG A 425 33.17 -10.85 -22.02
CA ARG A 425 34.55 -11.30 -22.24
C ARG A 425 34.56 -12.73 -22.80
N ASN A 426 35.23 -12.93 -23.89
CA ASN A 426 35.34 -14.24 -24.57
C ASN A 426 33.96 -14.89 -24.85
N GLY A 427 32.96 -14.09 -25.20
CA GLY A 427 31.59 -14.55 -25.47
C GLY A 427 30.71 -14.75 -24.20
N TRP A 428 31.26 -14.60 -23.00
CA TRP A 428 30.51 -14.60 -21.74
C TRP A 428 30.04 -13.18 -21.41
N ASP A 429 28.74 -12.97 -21.39
CA ASP A 429 28.13 -11.79 -20.77
C ASP A 429 28.05 -11.99 -19.26
N TYR A 430 28.32 -10.93 -18.49
CA TYR A 430 28.25 -11.00 -17.04
C TYR A 430 27.71 -9.72 -16.40
N ASP A 431 27.13 -9.86 -15.22
CA ASP A 431 26.73 -8.77 -14.32
C ASP A 431 26.95 -9.23 -12.87
N PHE A 432 27.75 -8.47 -12.12
CA PHE A 432 28.02 -8.65 -10.70
C PHE A 432 27.53 -7.43 -9.95
N GLY A 433 26.94 -7.61 -8.77
CA GLY A 433 26.44 -6.52 -7.96
C GLY A 433 26.64 -6.72 -6.46
N LEU A 434 26.97 -5.63 -5.79
CA LEU A 434 26.91 -5.48 -4.35
C LEU A 434 25.80 -4.46 -4.06
N ASN A 435 24.88 -4.79 -3.17
CA ASN A 435 23.73 -3.95 -2.86
C ASN A 435 23.53 -3.87 -1.33
N HIS A 436 23.50 -2.65 -0.83
CA HIS A 436 23.13 -2.33 0.54
C HIS A 436 21.89 -1.46 0.54
N SER A 437 20.84 -1.88 1.20
CA SER A 437 19.57 -1.15 1.25
C SER A 437 19.01 -1.13 2.67
N VAL A 438 18.57 0.05 3.11
CA VAL A 438 18.02 0.27 4.45
C VAL A 438 16.71 1.03 4.33
N ASN A 439 15.71 0.66 5.11
CA ASN A 439 14.53 1.46 5.37
C ASN A 439 14.39 1.66 6.89
N VAL A 440 14.10 2.87 7.30
CA VAL A 440 13.86 3.24 8.71
C VAL A 440 12.52 3.96 8.79
N VAL A 441 11.63 3.47 9.64
CA VAL A 441 10.32 4.06 9.89
C VAL A 441 10.24 4.51 11.35
N LYS A 442 9.82 5.74 11.56
CA LYS A 442 9.62 6.34 12.88
C LYS A 442 8.22 6.89 12.94
N ASP A 443 7.48 6.49 13.95
CA ASP A 443 6.16 7.02 14.27
C ASP A 443 6.25 7.85 15.55
N ARG A 444 5.69 9.06 15.51
CA ARG A 444 5.70 10.00 16.62
C ARG A 444 4.29 10.49 16.88
N ASP A 445 3.78 10.25 18.06
CA ASP A 445 2.58 10.92 18.52
C ASP A 445 2.92 12.37 18.89
N THR A 446 2.16 13.32 18.36
CA THR A 446 2.52 14.74 18.45
C THR A 446 1.50 15.58 19.21
N HIS A 447 0.21 15.18 19.16
CA HIS A 447 -0.87 15.94 19.77
C HIS A 447 -2.13 15.07 19.91
N GLY A 448 -2.98 15.35 20.90
CA GLY A 448 -4.26 14.68 21.10
C GLY A 448 -4.18 13.29 21.72
N TYR A 449 -2.99 12.73 21.90
CA TYR A 449 -2.73 11.56 22.70
C TYR A 449 -2.38 12.00 24.12
N LEU A 450 -2.89 11.31 25.13
CA LEU A 450 -2.82 11.73 26.53
C LEU A 450 -2.22 10.62 27.41
N LEU A 451 -1.55 10.97 28.49
CA LEU A 451 -1.15 10.02 29.52
C LEU A 451 -2.40 9.44 30.19
N TYR A 452 -2.56 8.12 30.06
CA TYR A 452 -3.80 7.42 30.35
C TYR A 452 -4.17 7.44 31.85
N ASP A 453 -3.22 7.13 32.74
CA ASP A 453 -3.40 7.16 34.18
C ASP A 453 -3.81 8.54 34.69
N LYS A 454 -3.16 9.59 34.24
CA LYS A 454 -3.48 10.97 34.61
C LYS A 454 -4.82 11.45 34.05
N LEU A 455 -5.19 10.94 32.88
CA LEU A 455 -6.50 11.20 32.29
C LEU A 455 -7.62 10.58 33.14
N LEU A 456 -7.45 9.31 33.56
CA LEU A 456 -8.40 8.62 34.42
C LEU A 456 -8.53 9.29 35.80
N GLU A 457 -7.41 9.64 36.45
CA GLU A 457 -7.40 10.42 37.70
C GLU A 457 -8.18 11.74 37.57
N GLY A 458 -7.97 12.46 36.46
CA GLY A 458 -8.65 13.71 36.16
C GLY A 458 -10.18 13.56 36.00
N ILE A 459 -10.62 12.46 35.37
CA ILE A 459 -12.05 12.13 35.22
C ILE A 459 -12.65 11.74 36.58
N ALA A 460 -12.03 10.81 37.29
CA ALA A 460 -12.53 10.32 38.58
C ALA A 460 -12.63 11.42 39.63
N SER A 461 -11.68 12.37 39.64
CA SER A 461 -11.75 13.56 40.52
C SER A 461 -12.84 14.59 40.13
N GLY A 462 -13.31 14.55 38.86
CA GLY A 462 -14.22 15.53 38.27
C GLY A 462 -13.54 16.82 37.79
N ILE A 463 -12.20 16.92 37.87
CA ILE A 463 -11.44 18.06 37.33
C ILE A 463 -11.60 18.13 35.81
N ILE A 464 -11.56 16.98 35.15
CA ILE A 464 -11.96 16.83 33.74
C ILE A 464 -13.47 16.51 33.75
N ASN A 465 -14.26 17.39 33.15
CA ASN A 465 -15.72 17.26 33.14
C ASN A 465 -16.23 16.40 31.97
N PRO A 466 -16.81 15.20 32.22
CA PRO A 466 -17.35 14.37 31.13
C PRO A 466 -18.60 14.97 30.48
N PHE A 467 -19.34 15.82 31.14
CA PHE A 467 -20.69 16.26 30.74
C PHE A 467 -20.75 17.69 30.20
N GLY A 468 -19.60 18.35 30.02
CA GLY A 468 -19.53 19.71 29.53
C GLY A 468 -18.08 20.19 29.43
N PRO A 469 -17.87 21.49 29.22
CA PRO A 469 -16.53 22.06 29.26
C PRO A 469 -15.86 21.85 30.62
N SER A 470 -14.60 21.45 30.62
CA SER A 470 -13.79 21.35 31.84
C SER A 470 -13.45 22.72 32.39
N SER A 471 -13.15 22.78 33.68
CA SER A 471 -12.65 24.01 34.36
C SER A 471 -11.30 24.44 33.72
N ALA A 472 -10.85 25.67 34.05
CA ALA A 472 -9.52 26.12 33.65
C ALA A 472 -8.39 25.20 34.18
N GLU A 473 -8.58 24.57 35.33
CA GLU A 473 -7.70 23.57 35.92
C GLU A 473 -7.72 22.26 35.09
N GLY A 474 -8.92 21.79 34.70
CA GLY A 474 -9.08 20.61 33.85
C GLY A 474 -8.43 20.80 32.47
N VAL A 475 -8.64 21.94 31.85
CA VAL A 475 -7.97 22.28 30.58
C VAL A 475 -6.45 22.35 30.77
N ALA A 476 -5.95 22.90 31.87
CA ALA A 476 -4.52 22.93 32.17
C ALA A 476 -3.95 21.51 32.36
N LEU A 477 -4.68 20.62 33.05
CA LEU A 477 -4.32 19.24 33.22
C LEU A 477 -4.24 18.53 31.85
N ILE A 478 -5.29 18.62 31.02
CA ILE A 478 -5.33 18.02 29.67
C ILE A 478 -4.12 18.48 28.83
N ASN A 479 -3.79 19.78 28.89
CA ASN A 479 -2.62 20.30 28.17
C ASN A 479 -1.28 19.75 28.70
N SER A 480 -1.18 19.53 30.02
CA SER A 480 0.07 19.06 30.65
C SER A 480 0.35 17.58 30.42
N ILE A 481 -0.68 16.78 30.16
CA ILE A 481 -0.59 15.34 29.93
C ILE A 481 -0.57 14.96 28.43
N GLN A 482 -0.45 15.94 27.54
CA GLN A 482 -0.28 15.68 26.09
C GLN A 482 1.00 14.89 25.82
N VAL A 483 0.88 13.83 25.03
CA VAL A 483 2.00 13.01 24.60
C VAL A 483 2.66 13.65 23.37
N ASN A 484 4.00 13.77 23.38
CA ASN A 484 4.82 14.16 22.24
C ASN A 484 6.09 13.30 22.24
N ASP A 485 5.96 12.05 21.77
CA ASP A 485 7.04 11.07 21.84
C ASP A 485 7.19 10.30 20.52
N GLU A 486 8.44 9.84 20.20
CA GLU A 486 8.69 8.86 19.12
C GLU A 486 8.34 7.47 19.66
N VAL A 487 7.09 7.08 19.45
CA VAL A 487 6.51 5.88 20.06
C VAL A 487 7.01 4.59 19.42
N ARG A 488 7.35 4.61 18.12
CA ARG A 488 7.82 3.42 17.38
C ARG A 488 9.01 3.77 16.49
N HIS A 489 10.00 2.87 16.48
CA HIS A 489 11.18 2.94 15.62
C HIS A 489 11.44 1.57 15.00
N ALA A 490 11.21 1.44 13.70
CA ALA A 490 11.47 0.21 12.95
C ALA A 490 12.61 0.40 11.95
N ARG A 491 13.44 -0.64 11.75
CA ARG A 491 14.54 -0.59 10.79
C ARG A 491 14.69 -1.93 10.08
N GLY A 492 14.65 -1.88 8.75
CA GLY A 492 14.94 -3.01 7.86
C GLY A 492 16.25 -2.78 7.11
N VAL A 493 17.09 -3.80 7.02
CA VAL A 493 18.38 -3.79 6.29
C VAL A 493 18.42 -5.00 5.37
N MET A 494 18.88 -4.80 4.16
CA MET A 494 19.14 -5.85 3.18
C MET A 494 20.52 -5.62 2.56
N ASP A 495 21.42 -6.58 2.76
CA ASP A 495 22.72 -6.66 2.11
C ASP A 495 22.71 -7.82 1.13
N SER A 496 23.14 -7.63 -0.10
CA SER A 496 23.22 -8.71 -1.07
C SER A 496 24.45 -8.62 -1.97
N VAL A 497 24.91 -9.80 -2.35
CA VAL A 497 25.86 -10.00 -3.43
C VAL A 497 25.15 -10.86 -4.46
N ASP A 498 25.12 -10.43 -5.71
CA ASP A 498 24.51 -11.17 -6.80
C ASP A 498 25.43 -11.23 -8.01
N PHE A 499 25.31 -12.31 -8.77
CA PHE A 499 25.96 -12.44 -10.06
C PHE A 499 25.08 -13.16 -11.06
N LYS A 500 25.25 -12.86 -12.32
CA LYS A 500 24.77 -13.63 -13.47
C LYS A 500 25.79 -13.63 -14.58
N ILE A 501 25.89 -14.76 -15.24
CA ILE A 501 26.72 -14.97 -16.43
C ILE A 501 25.89 -15.67 -17.49
N SER A 502 26.08 -15.32 -18.77
CA SER A 502 25.41 -15.99 -19.87
C SER A 502 26.35 -16.19 -21.05
N HIS A 503 26.11 -17.28 -21.82
CA HIS A 503 26.95 -17.66 -22.96
C HIS A 503 26.12 -18.40 -23.99
N PRO A 504 26.36 -18.20 -25.32
CA PRO A 504 25.86 -19.08 -26.36
C PRO A 504 26.46 -20.48 -26.19
N VAL A 505 25.61 -21.52 -26.19
CA VAL A 505 26.07 -22.92 -25.96
C VAL A 505 26.01 -23.80 -27.22
N GLY A 506 25.64 -23.21 -28.36
CA GLY A 506 25.56 -23.88 -29.66
C GLY A 506 24.54 -23.22 -30.55
N THR A 507 24.45 -23.65 -31.80
CA THR A 507 23.48 -23.12 -32.77
C THR A 507 22.46 -24.20 -33.14
N LEU A 508 21.18 -23.84 -33.01
CA LEU A 508 20.04 -24.64 -33.42
C LEU A 508 19.44 -24.09 -34.73
N GLY A 509 18.40 -24.73 -35.24
CA GLY A 509 17.77 -24.31 -36.49
C GLY A 509 17.14 -22.89 -36.46
N GLY A 510 16.91 -22.31 -35.31
CA GLY A 510 16.38 -20.95 -35.11
C GLY A 510 17.41 -19.89 -34.80
N GLY A 511 18.63 -20.29 -34.45
CA GLY A 511 19.71 -19.37 -34.03
C GLY A 511 20.52 -19.94 -32.86
N ASP A 512 21.25 -19.08 -32.17
CA ASP A 512 22.12 -19.49 -31.07
C ASP A 512 21.30 -19.88 -29.82
N ALA A 513 21.50 -21.11 -29.36
CA ALA A 513 21.08 -21.54 -28.04
C ALA A 513 21.98 -20.86 -26.99
N ALA A 514 21.39 -20.35 -25.93
CA ALA A 514 22.13 -19.64 -24.89
C ALA A 514 21.76 -20.16 -23.49
N MET A 515 22.72 -20.14 -22.59
CA MET A 515 22.49 -20.44 -21.18
C MET A 515 22.85 -19.24 -20.32
N ALA A 516 22.18 -19.12 -19.17
CA ALA A 516 22.58 -18.23 -18.10
C ALA A 516 22.61 -18.99 -16.76
N VAL A 517 23.54 -18.60 -15.91
CA VAL A 517 23.63 -19.06 -14.52
C VAL A 517 23.82 -17.83 -13.63
N GLY A 518 23.15 -17.81 -12.51
CA GLY A 518 23.31 -16.76 -11.51
C GLY A 518 23.14 -17.24 -10.10
N GLY A 519 23.54 -16.41 -9.17
CA GLY A 519 23.42 -16.69 -7.75
C GLY A 519 23.28 -15.42 -6.95
N GLU A 520 22.76 -15.57 -5.74
CA GLU A 520 22.52 -14.49 -4.79
C GLU A 520 22.82 -14.97 -3.38
N LEU A 521 23.57 -14.16 -2.64
CA LEU A 521 23.72 -14.28 -1.21
C LEU A 521 23.13 -13.00 -0.59
N ARG A 522 22.07 -13.12 0.21
CA ARG A 522 21.38 -11.99 0.81
C ARG A 522 21.27 -12.18 2.32
N ARG A 523 21.54 -11.12 3.05
CA ARG A 523 21.27 -11.02 4.47
C ARG A 523 20.18 -9.99 4.70
N GLU A 524 19.14 -10.37 5.40
CA GLU A 524 18.03 -9.52 5.81
C GLU A 524 18.07 -9.37 7.34
N LYS A 525 17.88 -8.13 7.80
CA LYS A 525 17.78 -7.82 9.23
C LYS A 525 16.62 -6.88 9.46
N THR A 526 15.82 -7.13 10.48
CA THR A 526 14.77 -6.24 10.97
C THR A 526 14.95 -5.97 12.44
N SER A 527 14.60 -4.76 12.86
CA SER A 527 14.51 -4.41 14.29
C SER A 527 13.34 -3.50 14.51
N TYR A 528 12.67 -3.66 15.62
CA TYR A 528 11.56 -2.86 16.09
C TYR A 528 11.81 -2.46 17.54
N ASN A 529 11.72 -1.16 17.81
CA ASN A 529 12.02 -0.57 19.11
C ASN A 529 10.89 0.38 19.51
N PRO A 530 9.91 -0.04 20.30
CA PRO A 530 8.92 0.84 20.89
C PRO A 530 9.55 1.71 21.98
N SER A 531 8.98 2.89 22.25
CA SER A 531 9.45 3.75 23.34
C SER A 531 9.06 3.19 24.70
N ALA A 532 9.80 3.60 25.75
CA ALA A 532 9.46 3.22 27.12
C ALA A 532 8.05 3.70 27.54
N LEU A 533 7.62 4.84 27.03
CA LEU A 533 6.28 5.37 27.29
C LEU A 533 5.20 4.50 26.63
N LEU A 534 5.38 4.10 25.36
CA LEU A 534 4.44 3.17 24.72
C LEU A 534 4.40 1.83 25.47
N MET A 535 5.59 1.34 25.88
CA MET A 535 5.73 0.09 26.64
C MET A 535 5.11 0.08 28.02
N SER A 536 4.88 1.25 28.62
CA SER A 536 4.19 1.35 29.90
C SER A 536 2.66 1.28 29.77
N ASP A 537 2.14 1.13 28.53
CA ASP A 537 0.72 1.14 28.17
C ASP A 537 -0.05 2.38 28.68
N ASN A 538 0.71 3.46 28.86
CA ASN A 538 0.20 4.71 29.44
C ASN A 538 -0.04 5.80 28.37
N ILE A 539 -0.44 5.38 27.16
CA ILE A 539 -0.87 6.33 26.11
C ILE A 539 -2.31 6.01 25.72
N ASN A 540 -3.22 6.91 26.01
CA ASN A 540 -4.62 6.74 25.64
C ASN A 540 -4.77 6.62 24.10
N ASN A 541 -5.40 5.54 23.64
CA ASN A 541 -5.63 5.19 22.23
C ASN A 541 -4.35 4.91 21.40
N ASP A 542 -3.25 4.57 22.05
CA ASP A 542 -2.11 3.94 21.42
C ASP A 542 -1.62 2.79 22.29
N PHE A 543 -1.69 1.58 21.76
CA PHE A 543 -1.45 0.36 22.52
C PHE A 543 -0.02 -0.14 22.33
N ALA A 544 0.58 -0.59 23.43
CA ALA A 544 1.84 -1.30 23.39
C ALA A 544 1.65 -2.67 22.73
N PRO A 545 2.67 -3.18 21.99
CA PRO A 545 2.71 -4.60 21.70
C PRO A 545 2.97 -5.35 23.01
N GLU A 546 2.16 -6.33 23.35
CA GLU A 546 2.34 -7.12 24.55
C GLU A 546 3.63 -7.97 24.48
N GLY A 547 4.36 -8.06 25.57
CA GLY A 547 5.69 -8.63 25.57
C GLY A 547 6.72 -7.82 24.81
N GLY A 548 6.46 -6.56 24.60
CA GLY A 548 7.04 -5.62 23.66
C GLY A 548 8.43 -5.16 23.95
N GLU A 549 9.34 -6.04 24.22
CA GLU A 549 10.76 -5.71 24.19
C GLU A 549 11.22 -5.34 22.78
N SER A 550 12.25 -4.52 22.69
CA SER A 550 12.95 -4.26 21.44
C SER A 550 13.37 -5.57 20.78
N THR A 551 12.95 -5.77 19.53
CA THR A 551 13.25 -6.98 18.78
C THR A 551 14.28 -6.72 17.69
N SER A 552 15.15 -7.71 17.46
CA SER A 552 16.10 -7.66 16.35
C SER A 552 16.38 -9.06 15.83
N TYR A 553 16.00 -9.30 14.58
CA TYR A 553 16.13 -10.60 13.92
C TYR A 553 16.89 -10.45 12.61
N SER A 554 17.59 -11.53 12.21
CA SER A 554 18.25 -11.58 10.92
C SER A 554 18.18 -12.98 10.33
N ARG A 555 18.18 -13.04 8.99
CA ARG A 555 18.31 -14.31 8.26
C ARG A 555 19.23 -14.17 7.07
N THR A 556 19.81 -15.27 6.64
CA THR A 556 20.60 -15.38 5.41
C THR A 556 19.80 -16.18 4.39
N VAL A 557 19.82 -15.70 3.14
CA VAL A 557 19.22 -16.35 1.99
C VAL A 557 20.30 -16.64 0.98
N GLN A 558 20.36 -17.87 0.51
CA GLN A 558 21.29 -18.33 -0.53
C GLN A 558 20.46 -18.81 -1.72
N ALA A 559 20.83 -18.39 -2.91
CA ALA A 559 20.11 -18.81 -4.11
C ALA A 559 21.04 -19.08 -5.28
N ILE A 560 20.66 -20.07 -6.08
CA ILE A 560 21.26 -20.37 -7.37
C ILE A 560 20.17 -20.57 -8.41
N TYR A 561 20.37 -20.05 -9.61
CA TYR A 561 19.42 -20.22 -10.71
C TYR A 561 20.12 -20.43 -12.04
N GLY A 562 19.39 -21.05 -12.98
CA GLY A 562 19.83 -21.23 -14.35
C GLY A 562 18.70 -20.99 -15.32
N GLU A 563 19.05 -20.52 -16.52
CA GLU A 563 18.15 -20.34 -17.65
C GLU A 563 18.79 -20.93 -18.90
N LEU A 564 17.97 -21.57 -19.73
CA LEU A 564 18.36 -22.11 -21.04
C LEU A 564 17.37 -21.62 -22.08
N LEU A 565 17.87 -20.99 -23.13
CA LEU A 565 17.13 -20.54 -24.28
C LEU A 565 17.45 -21.43 -25.47
N LEU A 566 16.41 -22.03 -26.08
CA LEU A 566 16.51 -23.04 -27.15
C LEU A 566 15.67 -22.61 -28.35
N PRO A 567 16.21 -21.87 -29.32
CA PRO A 567 15.54 -21.56 -30.56
C PRO A 567 15.64 -22.81 -31.53
N PHE A 568 14.71 -23.76 -31.38
CA PHE A 568 14.70 -25.00 -32.14
C PHE A 568 14.63 -24.77 -33.67
N THR A 569 13.75 -23.83 -34.05
CA THR A 569 13.58 -23.35 -35.41
C THR A 569 13.36 -21.83 -35.39
N LYS A 570 13.32 -21.19 -36.57
CA LYS A 570 12.94 -19.77 -36.66
C LYS A 570 11.53 -19.45 -36.08
N GLN A 571 10.71 -20.46 -35.90
CA GLN A 571 9.34 -20.33 -35.45
C GLN A 571 9.16 -20.80 -34.02
N TRP A 572 9.96 -21.73 -33.50
CA TRP A 572 9.82 -22.34 -32.21
C TRP A 572 11.01 -22.03 -31.29
N GLU A 573 10.74 -21.45 -30.17
CA GLU A 573 11.71 -21.19 -29.12
C GLU A 573 11.17 -21.70 -27.78
N ALA A 574 12.02 -22.35 -27.00
CA ALA A 574 11.73 -22.69 -25.61
C ALA A 574 12.69 -21.97 -24.66
N GLN A 575 12.16 -21.59 -23.51
CA GLN A 575 12.88 -21.01 -22.37
C GLN A 575 12.66 -21.90 -21.16
N LEU A 576 13.74 -22.49 -20.63
CA LEU A 576 13.70 -23.30 -19.42
C LEU A 576 14.43 -22.55 -18.32
N SER A 577 13.85 -22.44 -17.14
CA SER A 577 14.51 -21.81 -16.00
C SER A 577 14.20 -22.56 -14.72
N ALA A 578 15.15 -22.55 -13.80
CA ALA A 578 14.95 -23.12 -12.48
C ALA A 578 15.79 -22.35 -11.46
N ARG A 579 15.25 -22.17 -10.27
CA ARG A 579 15.92 -21.54 -9.14
C ARG A 579 15.71 -22.38 -7.88
N TYR A 580 16.72 -22.43 -7.05
CA TYR A 580 16.65 -22.98 -5.70
C TYR A 580 17.08 -21.90 -4.72
N ASP A 581 16.24 -21.62 -3.74
CA ASP A 581 16.49 -20.68 -2.64
C ASP A 581 16.53 -21.46 -1.33
N HIS A 582 17.49 -21.14 -0.46
CA HIS A 582 17.59 -21.66 0.90
C HIS A 582 17.56 -20.49 1.89
N TYR A 583 16.58 -20.51 2.77
CA TYR A 583 16.38 -19.56 3.86
C TYR A 583 16.81 -20.21 5.18
N GLN A 584 17.70 -19.58 5.92
CA GLN A 584 18.31 -20.10 7.13
C GLN A 584 17.31 -20.66 8.16
N VAL A 585 16.11 -20.05 8.28
CA VAL A 585 15.10 -20.47 9.28
C VAL A 585 13.97 -21.29 8.67
N VAL A 586 13.61 -20.96 7.42
CA VAL A 586 12.38 -21.44 6.78
C VAL A 586 12.60 -22.68 5.92
N GLY A 587 13.88 -22.96 5.54
CA GLY A 587 14.24 -24.09 4.67
C GLY A 587 14.33 -23.70 3.19
N GLY A 588 14.26 -24.69 2.30
CA GLY A 588 14.48 -24.55 0.87
C GLY A 588 13.20 -24.55 0.05
N ALA A 589 13.25 -23.83 -1.09
CA ALA A 589 12.19 -23.83 -2.10
C ALA A 589 12.77 -23.89 -3.51
N ALA A 590 12.15 -24.69 -4.39
CA ALA A 590 12.53 -24.85 -5.79
C ALA A 590 11.45 -24.29 -6.71
N SER A 591 11.84 -23.47 -7.69
CA SER A 591 10.97 -22.78 -8.63
C SER A 591 11.37 -23.11 -10.09
N PRO A 592 10.92 -24.22 -10.66
CA PRO A 592 11.09 -24.51 -12.09
C PRO A 592 10.04 -23.76 -12.92
N LYS A 593 10.42 -23.37 -14.15
CA LYS A 593 9.53 -22.76 -15.14
C LYS A 593 9.92 -23.18 -16.55
N VAL A 594 8.92 -23.36 -17.40
CA VAL A 594 9.06 -23.55 -18.85
C VAL A 594 8.24 -22.48 -19.56
N GLY A 595 8.83 -21.86 -20.57
CA GLY A 595 8.17 -20.98 -21.53
C GLY A 595 8.34 -21.55 -22.94
N LEU A 596 7.32 -21.37 -23.76
CA LEU A 596 7.33 -21.79 -25.16
C LEU A 596 6.75 -20.66 -26.00
N SER A 597 7.43 -20.31 -27.08
CA SER A 597 6.92 -19.37 -28.08
C SER A 597 6.89 -20.01 -29.47
N TYR A 598 5.84 -19.69 -30.21
CA TYR A 598 5.63 -20.13 -31.58
C TYR A 598 5.28 -18.93 -32.47
N MET A 599 6.14 -18.63 -33.44
CA MET A 599 6.02 -17.51 -34.38
C MET A 599 5.80 -18.04 -35.79
N PRO A 600 4.56 -18.41 -36.18
CA PRO A 600 4.29 -18.93 -37.51
C PRO A 600 4.58 -17.92 -38.61
N THR A 601 4.42 -16.63 -38.31
CA THR A 601 4.73 -15.51 -39.21
C THR A 601 5.34 -14.37 -38.41
N ASN A 602 5.97 -13.41 -39.06
CA ASN A 602 6.55 -12.21 -38.41
C ASN A 602 5.48 -11.27 -37.79
N THR A 603 4.21 -11.56 -37.96
CA THR A 603 3.09 -10.76 -37.46
C THR A 603 2.27 -11.47 -36.40
N MET A 604 2.62 -12.71 -36.05
CA MET A 604 1.85 -13.51 -35.10
C MET A 604 2.78 -14.32 -34.20
N LEU A 605 2.59 -14.18 -32.89
CA LEU A 605 3.29 -14.94 -31.87
C LEU A 605 2.25 -15.58 -30.93
N PHE A 606 2.40 -16.90 -30.73
CA PHE A 606 1.74 -17.61 -29.61
C PHE A 606 2.78 -17.88 -28.54
N ARG A 607 2.35 -17.74 -27.28
CA ARG A 607 3.21 -17.99 -26.13
C ARG A 607 2.49 -18.79 -25.06
N ALA A 608 3.23 -19.64 -24.38
CA ALA A 608 2.71 -20.39 -23.23
C ALA A 608 3.78 -20.48 -22.16
N SER A 609 3.41 -20.43 -20.91
CA SER A 609 4.32 -20.69 -19.80
C SER A 609 3.66 -21.54 -18.72
N ALA A 610 4.46 -22.33 -18.02
CA ALA A 610 4.05 -23.04 -16.82
C ALA A 610 5.20 -23.08 -15.82
N GLY A 611 4.88 -22.89 -14.53
CA GLY A 611 5.91 -22.86 -13.49
C GLY A 611 5.37 -23.01 -12.09
N ARG A 612 6.33 -23.13 -11.17
CA ARG A 612 6.09 -23.07 -9.73
C ARG A 612 6.80 -21.85 -9.15
N GLY A 613 6.19 -21.25 -8.15
CA GLY A 613 6.77 -20.17 -7.39
C GLY A 613 6.53 -20.39 -5.91
N PHE A 614 7.07 -19.51 -5.10
CA PHE A 614 6.90 -19.54 -3.66
C PHE A 614 6.95 -18.14 -3.07
N ARG A 615 6.41 -17.98 -1.85
CA ARG A 615 6.66 -16.83 -0.98
C ARG A 615 7.23 -17.34 0.34
N ALA A 616 8.41 -16.88 0.70
CA ALA A 616 8.93 -17.10 2.03
C ALA A 616 8.18 -16.23 3.03
N PRO A 617 7.91 -16.71 4.27
CA PRO A 617 7.41 -15.86 5.33
C PRO A 617 8.27 -14.62 5.48
N SER A 618 7.67 -13.45 5.66
CA SER A 618 8.40 -12.23 5.97
C SER A 618 9.01 -12.30 7.37
N MET A 619 9.91 -11.37 7.68
CA MET A 619 10.44 -11.27 9.05
C MET A 619 9.34 -10.85 10.05
N THR A 620 8.35 -10.10 9.58
CA THR A 620 7.17 -9.73 10.36
C THR A 620 6.28 -10.95 10.63
N ASP A 621 6.02 -11.79 9.62
CA ASP A 621 5.25 -13.03 9.80
C ASP A 621 5.88 -13.96 10.87
N LEU A 622 7.21 -14.00 10.93
CA LEU A 622 7.95 -14.88 11.82
C LEU A 622 8.12 -14.34 13.25
N TYR A 623 8.30 -13.02 13.41
CA TYR A 623 8.88 -12.46 14.61
C TYR A 623 8.26 -11.13 15.09
N ARG A 624 7.16 -10.68 14.52
CA ARG A 624 6.45 -9.50 15.05
C ARG A 624 6.07 -9.76 16.51
N PRO A 625 6.30 -8.83 17.45
CA PRO A 625 5.72 -8.92 18.78
C PRO A 625 4.20 -9.06 18.69
N MET A 626 3.58 -9.70 19.67
CA MET A 626 2.13 -9.79 19.76
C MET A 626 1.54 -8.37 19.77
N GLN A 627 0.51 -8.14 18.98
CA GLN A 627 -0.16 -6.85 18.89
C GLN A 627 -1.55 -6.94 19.46
N VAL A 628 -1.88 -6.03 20.36
CA VAL A 628 -3.23 -5.81 20.83
C VAL A 628 -3.94 -4.85 19.88
N SER A 629 -5.16 -5.18 19.51
CA SER A 629 -6.04 -4.39 18.66
C SER A 629 -7.49 -4.64 19.10
N ALA A 630 -8.45 -4.17 18.32
CA ALA A 630 -9.86 -4.45 18.58
C ALA A 630 -10.57 -4.78 17.28
N THR A 631 -11.61 -5.62 17.36
CA THR A 631 -12.52 -5.89 16.24
C THR A 631 -13.30 -4.63 15.85
N ALA A 632 -13.96 -4.64 14.68
CA ALA A 632 -15.16 -3.84 14.51
C ALA A 632 -16.18 -4.20 15.60
N THR A 633 -17.26 -3.40 15.78
CA THR A 633 -18.34 -3.79 16.67
C THR A 633 -19.02 -5.05 16.14
N LEU A 634 -18.79 -6.19 16.77
CA LEU A 634 -19.29 -7.49 16.37
C LEU A 634 -20.12 -8.12 17.49
N PRO A 635 -21.27 -8.78 17.18
CA PRO A 635 -22.03 -9.50 18.17
C PRO A 635 -21.30 -10.80 18.57
N ASP A 636 -21.33 -11.09 19.87
CA ASP A 636 -20.94 -12.40 20.38
C ASP A 636 -22.15 -13.35 20.33
N PRO A 637 -22.24 -14.31 19.40
CA PRO A 637 -23.44 -15.13 19.25
C PRO A 637 -23.71 -16.05 20.45
N VAL A 638 -22.71 -16.34 21.29
CA VAL A 638 -22.87 -17.14 22.51
C VAL A 638 -23.48 -16.29 23.61
N TYR A 639 -22.92 -15.13 23.89
CA TYR A 639 -23.41 -14.22 24.91
C TYR A 639 -24.72 -13.55 24.50
N CYS A 640 -24.93 -13.23 23.22
CA CYS A 640 -26.21 -12.69 22.74
C CYS A 640 -27.41 -13.57 23.09
N ALA A 641 -27.24 -14.90 23.05
CA ALA A 641 -28.29 -15.83 23.41
C ALA A 641 -28.71 -15.74 24.90
N THR A 642 -27.86 -15.20 25.77
CA THR A 642 -28.15 -15.03 27.20
C THR A 642 -28.83 -13.71 27.52
N VAL A 643 -28.79 -12.73 26.60
CA VAL A 643 -29.33 -11.37 26.75
C VAL A 643 -30.41 -11.07 25.70
N ASP A 644 -31.24 -12.05 25.38
CA ASP A 644 -32.37 -11.93 24.42
C ASP A 644 -31.99 -11.37 23.05
N ASN A 645 -30.71 -11.60 22.62
CA ASN A 645 -30.13 -11.08 21.39
C ASN A 645 -30.17 -9.54 21.32
N ASN A 646 -30.11 -8.86 22.42
CA ASN A 646 -29.97 -7.40 22.46
C ASN A 646 -28.55 -7.01 22.06
N LEU A 647 -28.37 -6.52 20.84
CA LEU A 647 -27.07 -6.13 20.31
C LEU A 647 -26.39 -5.00 21.12
N ALA A 648 -27.14 -4.18 21.83
CA ALA A 648 -26.59 -3.16 22.71
C ALA A 648 -25.82 -3.73 23.91
N ASP A 649 -26.15 -4.94 24.30
CA ASP A 649 -25.54 -5.63 25.44
C ASP A 649 -24.49 -6.67 25.03
N CYS A 650 -24.60 -7.25 23.84
CA CYS A 650 -23.77 -8.36 23.39
C CYS A 650 -22.91 -8.10 22.13
N ALA A 651 -22.88 -6.86 21.60
CA ALA A 651 -22.00 -6.49 20.52
C ALA A 651 -21.01 -5.43 21.02
N ASP A 652 -19.71 -5.69 20.84
CA ASP A 652 -18.67 -4.75 21.27
C ASP A 652 -17.47 -4.80 20.29
N ASN A 653 -16.51 -3.92 20.51
CA ASN A 653 -15.19 -3.95 19.91
C ASN A 653 -14.30 -4.86 20.76
N TRP A 654 -14.34 -6.15 20.47
CA TRP A 654 -13.60 -7.17 21.22
C TRP A 654 -12.11 -6.97 21.07
N GLU A 655 -11.35 -7.10 22.14
CA GLU A 655 -9.90 -7.10 22.10
C GLU A 655 -9.39 -8.28 21.27
N THR A 656 -8.33 -8.07 20.48
CA THR A 656 -7.70 -9.08 19.66
C THR A 656 -6.22 -9.14 19.89
N HIS A 657 -5.68 -10.34 20.10
CA HIS A 657 -4.26 -10.64 20.25
C HIS A 657 -3.71 -11.26 18.97
N ARG A 658 -2.88 -10.51 18.21
CA ARG A 658 -2.33 -10.93 16.93
C ARG A 658 -0.91 -11.45 17.10
N TYR A 659 -0.70 -12.73 16.82
CA TYR A 659 0.57 -13.42 16.98
C TYR A 659 1.30 -13.68 15.66
N SER A 660 2.61 -13.47 15.63
CA SER A 660 3.52 -14.03 14.62
C SER A 660 3.77 -15.52 14.89
N ASN A 661 4.41 -16.22 13.92
CA ASN A 661 4.71 -17.65 14.11
C ASN A 661 6.06 -18.00 13.48
N ALA A 662 7.04 -18.32 14.33
CA ALA A 662 8.40 -18.70 13.91
C ALA A 662 8.46 -20.04 13.15
N ASN A 663 7.41 -20.86 13.19
CA ASN A 663 7.35 -22.18 12.54
C ASN A 663 6.72 -22.17 11.14
N LEU A 664 6.46 -21.00 10.59
CA LEU A 664 5.87 -20.85 9.25
C LEU A 664 6.77 -21.43 8.16
N LYS A 665 6.13 -22.08 7.19
CA LYS A 665 6.75 -22.62 5.99
C LYS A 665 6.49 -21.71 4.78
N PRO A 666 7.25 -21.86 3.68
CA PRO A 666 6.95 -21.13 2.46
C PRO A 666 5.54 -21.46 1.92
N GLU A 667 4.85 -20.45 1.41
CA GLU A 667 3.70 -20.66 0.54
C GLU A 667 4.16 -21.17 -0.82
N HIS A 668 3.34 -21.97 -1.48
CA HIS A 668 3.64 -22.49 -2.80
C HIS A 668 2.63 -21.99 -3.85
N SER A 669 3.12 -21.74 -5.06
CA SER A 669 2.25 -21.43 -6.19
C SER A 669 2.49 -22.36 -7.37
N ARG A 670 1.41 -22.61 -8.12
CA ARG A 670 1.45 -23.20 -9.46
C ARG A 670 0.73 -22.26 -10.39
N GLN A 671 1.32 -22.03 -11.55
CA GLN A 671 0.80 -21.07 -12.50
C GLN A 671 1.05 -21.51 -13.92
N PHE A 672 0.14 -21.12 -14.81
CA PHE A 672 0.34 -21.23 -16.23
C PHE A 672 -0.30 -20.03 -16.94
N SER A 673 0.24 -19.70 -18.10
CA SER A 673 -0.32 -18.70 -19.00
C SER A 673 -0.27 -19.17 -20.45
N VAL A 674 -1.24 -18.71 -21.24
CA VAL A 674 -1.28 -18.91 -22.70
C VAL A 674 -1.71 -17.61 -23.34
N GLY A 675 -0.95 -17.15 -24.33
CA GLY A 675 -1.21 -15.86 -24.96
C GLY A 675 -0.94 -15.83 -26.45
N MET A 676 -1.42 -14.78 -27.08
CA MET A 676 -1.26 -14.50 -28.48
C MET A 676 -0.93 -13.02 -28.67
N VAL A 677 0.06 -12.74 -29.51
CA VAL A 677 0.36 -11.38 -29.99
C VAL A 677 0.14 -11.33 -31.49
N LEU A 678 -0.62 -10.33 -31.93
CA LEU A 678 -0.86 -10.05 -33.35
C LEU A 678 -0.35 -8.66 -33.67
N GLN A 679 0.50 -8.54 -34.66
CA GLN A 679 1.04 -7.28 -35.17
C GLN A 679 0.78 -7.15 -36.68
N PRO A 680 -0.49 -6.91 -37.09
CA PRO A 680 -0.87 -6.86 -38.50
C PRO A 680 -0.17 -5.74 -39.27
N SER A 681 0.32 -4.73 -38.56
CA SER A 681 1.15 -3.66 -39.13
C SER A 681 2.12 -3.12 -38.06
N LYS A 682 3.11 -2.34 -38.48
CA LYS A 682 4.03 -1.65 -37.54
C LYS A 682 3.31 -0.66 -36.61
N GLN A 683 2.12 -0.24 -36.97
CA GLN A 683 1.31 0.71 -36.23
C GLN A 683 0.36 0.05 -35.20
N VAL A 684 -0.01 -1.21 -35.41
CA VAL A 684 -1.04 -1.89 -34.61
C VAL A 684 -0.49 -3.17 -34.01
N SER A 685 -0.61 -3.30 -32.71
CA SER A 685 -0.30 -4.51 -31.96
C SER A 685 -1.46 -4.87 -31.01
N LEU A 686 -1.76 -6.15 -30.92
CA LEU A 686 -2.76 -6.71 -30.01
C LEU A 686 -2.15 -7.89 -29.25
N SER A 687 -2.21 -7.87 -27.92
CA SER A 687 -1.84 -9.01 -27.07
C SER A 687 -3.05 -9.43 -26.24
N LEU A 688 -3.28 -10.72 -26.16
CA LEU A 688 -4.29 -11.34 -25.29
C LEU A 688 -3.66 -12.54 -24.60
N ASP A 689 -3.63 -12.51 -23.26
CA ASP A 689 -3.00 -13.53 -22.43
C ASP A 689 -3.99 -14.03 -21.37
N TYR A 690 -4.27 -15.33 -21.38
CA TYR A 690 -4.95 -16.01 -20.28
C TYR A 690 -3.92 -16.45 -19.25
N TRP A 691 -4.23 -16.23 -17.97
CA TRP A 691 -3.39 -16.63 -16.84
C TRP A 691 -4.19 -17.35 -15.77
N ASN A 692 -3.53 -18.25 -15.04
CA ASN A 692 -4.10 -18.98 -13.92
C ASN A 692 -3.04 -19.18 -12.84
N ILE A 693 -3.39 -18.86 -11.61
CA ILE A 693 -2.52 -18.96 -10.43
C ILE A 693 -3.29 -19.70 -9.34
N LYS A 694 -2.67 -20.73 -8.78
CA LYS A 694 -3.14 -21.41 -7.57
C LYS A 694 -2.04 -21.30 -6.51
N ARG A 695 -2.40 -20.79 -5.33
CA ARG A 695 -1.53 -20.74 -4.15
C ARG A 695 -2.05 -21.72 -3.10
N THR A 696 -1.14 -22.30 -2.33
CA THR A 696 -1.43 -23.21 -1.21
C THR A 696 -0.52 -22.86 -0.04
N ASP A 697 -0.90 -23.30 1.13
CA ASP A 697 -0.16 -23.03 2.37
C ASP A 697 -0.04 -21.53 2.66
N LEU A 698 -1.13 -20.77 2.36
CA LEU A 698 -1.15 -19.33 2.57
C LEU A 698 -0.87 -19.00 4.03
N ILE A 699 0.01 -18.05 4.23
CA ILE A 699 0.28 -17.46 5.55
C ILE A 699 -0.81 -16.43 5.80
N SER A 700 -1.75 -16.77 6.65
CA SER A 700 -2.90 -15.93 7.02
C SER A 700 -3.34 -16.22 8.44
N GLU A 701 -4.09 -15.32 9.00
CA GLU A 701 -4.90 -15.51 10.20
C GLU A 701 -6.36 -15.78 9.81
N ILE A 702 -7.15 -16.32 10.72
CA ILE A 702 -8.61 -16.37 10.54
C ILE A 702 -9.14 -15.01 10.95
N GLY A 703 -10.05 -14.44 10.16
CA GLY A 703 -10.71 -13.19 10.53
C GLY A 703 -11.55 -13.35 11.80
N ASP A 704 -11.56 -12.32 12.62
CA ASP A 704 -12.37 -12.24 13.85
C ASP A 704 -13.87 -12.47 13.57
N ASP A 705 -14.38 -11.93 12.47
CA ASP A 705 -15.73 -12.15 11.97
C ASP A 705 -16.03 -13.64 11.70
N VAL A 706 -15.06 -14.36 11.13
CA VAL A 706 -15.18 -15.81 10.85
C VAL A 706 -15.10 -16.63 12.13
N ILE A 707 -14.25 -16.23 13.08
CA ILE A 707 -14.13 -16.86 14.40
C ILE A 707 -15.46 -16.74 15.14
N LEU A 708 -16.01 -15.54 15.25
CA LEU A 708 -17.26 -15.29 15.94
C LEU A 708 -18.48 -15.90 15.23
N ALA A 709 -18.47 -15.98 13.91
CA ALA A 709 -19.51 -16.70 13.17
C ALA A 709 -19.50 -18.23 13.38
N ASN A 710 -18.39 -18.77 13.93
CA ASN A 710 -18.22 -20.22 14.17
C ASN A 710 -17.62 -20.48 15.56
N PRO A 711 -18.23 -20.02 16.65
CA PRO A 711 -17.62 -19.99 17.98
C PRO A 711 -17.33 -21.40 18.55
N VAL A 712 -18.06 -22.43 18.11
CA VAL A 712 -17.79 -23.81 18.53
C VAL A 712 -16.57 -24.40 17.83
N LYS A 713 -16.36 -24.07 16.54
CA LYS A 713 -15.19 -24.52 15.77
C LYS A 713 -13.89 -23.86 16.23
N TYR A 714 -13.97 -22.63 16.67
CA TYR A 714 -12.83 -21.80 17.06
C TYR A 714 -12.84 -21.42 18.54
N ALA A 715 -13.42 -22.29 19.37
CA ALA A 715 -13.56 -22.05 20.82
C ALA A 715 -12.20 -21.84 21.53
N ASP A 716 -11.14 -22.45 21.02
CA ASP A 716 -9.77 -22.33 21.51
C ASP A 716 -9.10 -20.97 21.18
N LEU A 717 -9.73 -20.16 20.34
CA LEU A 717 -9.27 -18.81 19.98
C LEU A 717 -10.08 -17.72 20.69
N ILE A 718 -11.19 -18.05 21.36
CA ILE A 718 -12.06 -17.11 22.05
C ILE A 718 -11.84 -17.26 23.56
N HIS A 719 -11.24 -16.27 24.18
CA HIS A 719 -11.00 -16.23 25.63
C HIS A 719 -12.11 -15.46 26.31
N ARG A 720 -12.71 -16.05 27.34
CA ARG A 720 -13.85 -15.52 28.07
C ARG A 720 -13.53 -15.41 29.55
N ASP A 721 -14.10 -14.40 30.19
CA ASP A 721 -14.10 -14.24 31.63
C ASP A 721 -15.05 -15.25 32.35
N GLU A 722 -15.12 -15.17 33.67
CA GLU A 722 -15.95 -16.04 34.50
C GLU A 722 -17.47 -15.88 34.21
N ASP A 723 -17.88 -14.71 33.70
CA ASP A 723 -19.27 -14.39 33.33
C ASP A 723 -19.62 -14.79 31.90
N GLY A 724 -18.65 -15.33 31.16
CA GLY A 724 -18.83 -15.77 29.78
C GLY A 724 -18.69 -14.66 28.74
N TYR A 725 -18.27 -13.44 29.15
CA TYR A 725 -18.02 -12.33 28.24
C TYR A 725 -16.67 -12.49 27.56
N ILE A 726 -16.53 -12.08 26.29
CA ILE A 726 -15.26 -12.18 25.58
C ILE A 726 -14.27 -11.19 26.19
N GLU A 727 -13.15 -11.70 26.71
CA GLU A 727 -12.00 -10.93 27.16
C GLU A 727 -11.11 -10.56 25.99
N TYR A 728 -10.71 -11.55 25.16
CA TYR A 728 -9.99 -11.32 23.91
C TYR A 728 -10.13 -12.49 22.93
N ILE A 729 -9.74 -12.25 21.67
CA ILE A 729 -9.73 -13.22 20.57
C ILE A 729 -8.31 -13.36 20.03
N ASP A 730 -7.80 -14.59 19.99
CA ASP A 730 -6.49 -14.91 19.40
C ASP A 730 -6.54 -14.96 17.87
N LEU A 731 -5.69 -14.16 17.23
CA LEU A 731 -5.47 -14.18 15.79
C LEU A 731 -4.04 -14.65 15.50
N ARG A 732 -3.90 -15.90 15.08
CA ARG A 732 -2.59 -16.56 14.90
C ARG A 732 -2.27 -16.75 13.43
N LYS A 733 -1.06 -16.34 13.00
CA LYS A 733 -0.56 -16.62 11.64
C LYS A 733 -0.19 -18.09 11.49
N GLU A 734 -0.73 -18.73 10.47
CA GLU A 734 -0.48 -20.14 10.14
C GLU A 734 -0.43 -20.35 8.62
N ASN A 735 0.19 -21.47 8.18
CA ASN A 735 0.06 -21.94 6.80
C ASN A 735 -1.27 -22.69 6.66
N ARG A 736 -2.32 -22.03 6.21
CA ARG A 736 -3.68 -22.57 6.30
C ARG A 736 -4.36 -22.74 4.96
N GLY A 737 -4.57 -21.66 4.28
CA GLY A 737 -5.53 -21.57 3.21
C GLY A 737 -4.98 -21.88 1.82
N ALA A 738 -5.83 -21.64 0.86
CA ALA A 738 -5.48 -21.66 -0.55
C ALA A 738 -6.18 -20.53 -1.30
N GLN A 739 -5.56 -20.06 -2.36
CA GLN A 739 -6.13 -19.03 -3.22
C GLN A 739 -6.07 -19.48 -4.68
N LYS A 740 -7.11 -19.16 -5.44
CA LYS A 740 -7.17 -19.34 -6.89
C LYS A 740 -7.50 -18.02 -7.53
N ALA A 741 -6.75 -17.66 -8.56
CA ALA A 741 -7.02 -16.50 -9.40
C ALA A 741 -6.77 -16.83 -10.86
N ALA A 742 -7.66 -16.39 -11.74
CA ALA A 742 -7.52 -16.58 -13.19
C ALA A 742 -8.15 -15.42 -13.95
N GLY A 743 -7.63 -15.13 -15.14
CA GLY A 743 -8.16 -14.05 -15.95
C GLY A 743 -7.51 -13.91 -17.30
N LEU A 744 -7.88 -12.83 -17.99
CA LEU A 744 -7.39 -12.43 -19.30
C LEU A 744 -6.78 -11.03 -19.20
N ASP A 745 -5.57 -10.86 -19.70
CA ASP A 745 -4.93 -9.55 -19.89
C ASP A 745 -4.98 -9.19 -21.39
N LEU A 746 -5.53 -8.01 -21.69
CA LEU A 746 -5.66 -7.48 -23.03
C LEU A 746 -4.81 -6.22 -23.18
N THR A 747 -3.99 -6.15 -24.21
CA THR A 747 -3.30 -4.92 -24.61
C THR A 747 -3.54 -4.67 -26.10
N ILE A 748 -3.97 -3.47 -26.45
CA ILE A 748 -4.10 -3.00 -27.82
C ILE A 748 -3.30 -1.71 -27.93
N ASP A 749 -2.31 -1.69 -28.81
CA ASP A 749 -1.51 -0.50 -29.13
C ASP A 749 -1.75 -0.09 -30.57
N PHE A 750 -1.96 1.19 -30.81
CA PHE A 750 -1.80 1.77 -32.13
C PHE A 750 -0.92 3.02 -32.05
N LYS A 751 0.06 3.13 -32.92
CA LYS A 751 1.09 4.18 -32.83
C LYS A 751 1.41 4.74 -34.21
N GLY A 752 1.64 6.06 -34.27
CA GLY A 752 2.20 6.71 -35.44
C GLY A 752 1.25 6.77 -36.65
N VAL A 753 -0.05 6.81 -36.43
CA VAL A 753 -1.03 7.01 -37.50
C VAL A 753 -0.99 8.49 -37.94
N LYS A 754 -0.26 8.73 -39.03
CA LYS A 754 -0.04 10.09 -39.58
C LYS A 754 -1.25 10.53 -40.38
N THR A 755 -1.79 11.72 -40.09
CA THR A 755 -2.86 12.38 -40.81
C THR A 755 -2.51 13.86 -41.06
N TRP A 756 -3.30 14.56 -41.84
CA TRP A 756 -3.19 16.01 -41.99
C TRP A 756 -3.42 16.78 -40.68
N ALA A 757 -4.21 16.21 -39.78
CA ALA A 757 -4.50 16.78 -38.47
C ALA A 757 -3.41 16.52 -37.43
N GLY A 758 -2.44 15.66 -37.71
CA GLY A 758 -1.36 15.29 -36.78
C GLY A 758 -1.10 13.79 -36.77
N ASN A 759 -0.30 13.36 -35.78
CA ASN A 759 0.04 11.98 -35.55
C ASN A 759 -0.79 11.48 -34.35
N PHE A 760 -1.51 10.38 -34.57
CA PHE A 760 -2.38 9.77 -33.54
C PHE A 760 -1.78 8.48 -33.03
N GLY A 761 -1.93 8.25 -31.73
CA GLY A 761 -1.60 7.02 -31.06
C GLY A 761 -2.66 6.67 -30.02
N GLY A 762 -2.58 5.48 -29.46
CA GLY A 762 -3.42 5.09 -28.33
C GLY A 762 -3.05 3.72 -27.83
N ARG A 763 -3.44 3.48 -26.58
CA ARG A 763 -3.25 2.20 -25.89
C ARG A 763 -4.49 1.88 -25.08
N LEU A 764 -4.94 0.64 -25.15
CA LEU A 764 -5.86 0.01 -24.21
C LEU A 764 -5.09 -1.08 -23.47
N THR A 765 -5.10 -1.02 -22.14
CA THR A 765 -4.73 -2.14 -21.29
C THR A 765 -5.92 -2.51 -20.43
N GLY A 766 -6.28 -3.79 -20.38
CA GLY A 766 -7.42 -4.27 -19.63
C GLY A 766 -7.14 -5.64 -19.01
N THR A 767 -7.69 -5.85 -17.83
CA THR A 767 -7.65 -7.14 -17.11
C THR A 767 -9.07 -7.57 -16.81
N TYR A 768 -9.46 -8.76 -17.32
CA TYR A 768 -10.73 -9.41 -17.03
C TYR A 768 -10.48 -10.64 -16.15
N VAL A 769 -10.89 -10.56 -14.90
CA VAL A 769 -10.75 -11.65 -13.95
C VAL A 769 -11.92 -12.62 -14.11
N THR A 770 -11.63 -13.90 -14.32
CA THR A 770 -12.62 -14.97 -14.51
C THR A 770 -12.89 -15.75 -13.24
N ASP A 771 -11.88 -15.89 -12.37
CA ASP A 771 -11.98 -16.58 -11.07
C ASP A 771 -11.09 -15.85 -10.03
N SER A 772 -11.62 -15.64 -8.83
CA SER A 772 -10.87 -15.20 -7.65
C SER A 772 -11.59 -15.71 -6.42
N LYS A 773 -10.90 -16.56 -5.65
CA LYS A 773 -11.47 -17.18 -4.45
C LYS A 773 -10.41 -17.65 -3.48
N ILE A 774 -10.77 -17.58 -2.21
CA ILE A 774 -9.92 -17.90 -1.07
C ILE A 774 -10.58 -19.05 -0.28
N GLN A 775 -9.75 -19.93 0.26
CA GLN A 775 -10.11 -20.98 1.20
C GLN A 775 -9.36 -20.70 2.50
N ASN A 776 -10.07 -20.53 3.61
CA ASN A 776 -9.48 -20.13 4.88
C ASN A 776 -8.70 -21.26 5.58
N ALA A 777 -9.18 -22.50 5.49
CA ALA A 777 -8.47 -23.65 6.02
C ALA A 777 -8.63 -24.88 5.10
N PRO A 778 -7.73 -25.87 5.19
CA PRO A 778 -7.85 -27.10 4.43
C PRO A 778 -9.21 -27.80 4.71
N GLY A 779 -9.94 -28.09 3.65
CA GLY A 779 -11.28 -28.71 3.74
C GLY A 779 -12.44 -27.71 3.73
N ASP A 780 -12.22 -26.44 3.97
CA ASP A 780 -13.27 -25.42 3.87
C ASP A 780 -13.69 -25.18 2.40
N ALA A 781 -14.89 -24.66 2.20
CA ALA A 781 -15.33 -24.23 0.89
C ALA A 781 -14.54 -23.00 0.43
N TYR A 782 -14.30 -22.87 -0.88
CA TYR A 782 -13.75 -21.65 -1.46
C TYR A 782 -14.80 -20.54 -1.45
N VAL A 783 -14.47 -19.39 -0.90
CA VAL A 783 -15.27 -18.17 -0.95
C VAL A 783 -14.74 -17.25 -2.05
N SER A 784 -15.64 -16.83 -2.95
CA SER A 784 -15.26 -15.94 -4.06
C SER A 784 -15.33 -14.48 -3.63
N ASN A 785 -14.24 -13.72 -3.87
CA ASN A 785 -14.19 -12.28 -3.77
C ASN A 785 -14.22 -11.59 -5.15
N LEU A 786 -14.53 -12.34 -6.22
CA LEU A 786 -14.66 -11.80 -7.56
C LEU A 786 -15.98 -11.05 -7.73
N GLY A 787 -15.90 -9.72 -7.83
CA GLY A 787 -17.09 -8.87 -7.95
C GLY A 787 -17.98 -8.88 -6.70
N ARG A 788 -17.41 -9.22 -5.55
CA ARG A 788 -18.04 -9.18 -4.24
C ARG A 788 -17.00 -8.85 -3.18
N PHE A 789 -17.31 -7.93 -2.28
CA PHE A 789 -16.45 -7.62 -1.14
C PHE A 789 -16.60 -8.73 -0.09
N VAL A 790 -15.50 -9.34 0.29
CA VAL A 790 -15.46 -10.44 1.29
C VAL A 790 -14.27 -10.19 2.21
N THR A 791 -14.50 -10.23 3.51
CA THR A 791 -13.50 -10.03 4.56
C THR A 791 -12.72 -8.71 4.40
N ASP A 792 -11.63 -8.69 3.68
CA ASP A 792 -10.65 -7.60 3.56
C ASP A 792 -10.57 -6.98 2.16
N GLY A 793 -11.37 -7.42 1.20
CA GLY A 793 -11.28 -6.83 -0.13
C GLY A 793 -12.15 -7.43 -1.22
N VAL A 794 -12.08 -6.81 -2.37
CA VAL A 794 -12.77 -7.18 -3.58
C VAL A 794 -11.82 -7.23 -4.78
N VAL A 795 -12.00 -8.20 -5.65
CA VAL A 795 -11.38 -8.23 -6.97
C VAL A 795 -12.42 -7.84 -8.02
N GLN A 796 -12.24 -6.67 -8.64
CA GLN A 796 -13.14 -6.20 -9.69
C GLN A 796 -13.03 -7.08 -10.93
N ARG A 797 -14.17 -7.44 -11.55
CA ARG A 797 -14.21 -8.33 -12.72
C ARG A 797 -13.52 -7.75 -13.94
N TRP A 798 -13.67 -6.45 -14.19
CA TRP A 798 -13.05 -5.76 -15.32
C TRP A 798 -12.43 -4.44 -14.89
N ARG A 799 -11.17 -4.26 -15.26
CA ARG A 799 -10.47 -2.98 -15.13
C ARG A 799 -9.74 -2.67 -16.42
N HIS A 800 -9.72 -1.39 -16.80
CA HIS A 800 -8.93 -0.95 -17.96
C HIS A 800 -8.39 0.45 -17.79
N THR A 801 -7.33 0.72 -18.54
CA THR A 801 -6.83 2.07 -18.84
C THR A 801 -6.78 2.22 -20.36
N ILE A 802 -7.47 3.24 -20.89
CA ILE A 802 -7.44 3.64 -22.29
C ILE A 802 -6.75 4.98 -22.37
N THR A 803 -5.84 5.15 -23.32
CA THR A 803 -5.18 6.42 -23.61
C THR A 803 -5.24 6.70 -25.11
N PHE A 804 -5.59 7.91 -25.48
CA PHE A 804 -5.54 8.45 -26.83
C PHE A 804 -4.56 9.61 -26.86
N ASP A 805 -3.57 9.53 -27.72
CA ASP A 805 -2.51 10.52 -27.88
C ASP A 805 -2.62 11.22 -29.24
N TRP A 806 -2.35 12.50 -29.26
CA TRP A 806 -2.25 13.33 -30.44
C TRP A 806 -1.02 14.23 -30.36
N ASP A 807 -0.26 14.27 -31.46
CA ASP A 807 0.92 15.11 -31.59
C ASP A 807 0.90 15.85 -32.92
N LYS A 808 1.14 17.17 -32.93
CA LYS A 808 1.28 17.99 -34.14
C LYS A 808 2.27 19.12 -33.93
N GLY A 809 3.47 19.00 -34.54
CA GLY A 809 4.54 19.97 -34.37
C GLY A 809 4.94 20.14 -32.91
N PRO A 810 4.85 21.37 -32.33
CA PRO A 810 5.21 21.59 -30.92
C PRO A 810 4.08 21.25 -29.92
N TYR A 811 2.92 20.79 -30.37
CA TYR A 811 1.75 20.52 -29.53
C TYR A 811 1.52 19.04 -29.36
N SER A 812 1.16 18.63 -28.18
CA SER A 812 0.65 17.28 -27.87
C SER A 812 -0.55 17.33 -26.95
N ALA A 813 -1.42 16.35 -27.06
CA ALA A 813 -2.55 16.15 -26.17
C ALA A 813 -2.74 14.68 -25.88
N SER A 814 -3.27 14.37 -24.70
CA SER A 814 -3.61 13.01 -24.27
C SER A 814 -4.93 13.02 -23.53
N LEU A 815 -5.82 12.10 -23.90
CA LEU A 815 -7.08 11.81 -23.22
C LEU A 815 -6.99 10.39 -22.69
N SER A 816 -7.22 10.20 -21.38
CA SER A 816 -7.19 8.87 -20.80
C SER A 816 -8.45 8.58 -19.97
N ASN A 817 -8.84 7.30 -19.94
CA ASN A 817 -9.88 6.78 -19.09
C ASN A 817 -9.36 5.61 -18.27
N THR A 818 -9.64 5.65 -16.98
CA THR A 818 -9.42 4.52 -16.06
C THR A 818 -10.78 4.06 -15.56
N TYR A 819 -11.03 2.76 -15.64
CA TYR A 819 -12.32 2.17 -15.29
C TYR A 819 -12.15 0.94 -14.40
N SER A 820 -13.05 0.80 -13.42
CA SER A 820 -13.22 -0.39 -12.58
C SER A 820 -14.70 -0.77 -12.52
N SER A 821 -15.02 -2.04 -12.74
CA SER A 821 -16.39 -2.54 -12.67
C SER A 821 -16.94 -2.47 -11.24
N GLY A 822 -18.27 -2.30 -11.11
CA GLY A 822 -18.95 -2.41 -9.84
C GLY A 822 -18.97 -3.83 -9.28
N TYR A 823 -19.37 -3.96 -8.01
CA TYR A 823 -19.38 -5.22 -7.26
C TYR A 823 -20.49 -5.24 -6.21
N ASP A 824 -20.79 -6.41 -5.68
CA ASP A 824 -21.69 -6.58 -4.54
C ASP A 824 -20.91 -6.29 -3.24
N ASP A 825 -21.48 -5.46 -2.38
CA ASP A 825 -20.82 -4.95 -1.18
C ASP A 825 -20.74 -6.00 -0.07
N GLN A 826 -19.97 -5.71 0.97
CA GLN A 826 -19.84 -6.56 2.15
C GLN A 826 -21.14 -6.65 2.93
N ASN A 827 -21.74 -5.49 3.18
CA ASN A 827 -22.93 -5.37 3.99
C ASN A 827 -24.11 -4.78 3.19
N SER A 828 -25.31 -4.97 3.73
CA SER A 828 -26.53 -4.34 3.21
C SER A 828 -26.51 -2.85 3.49
N ALA A 829 -27.08 -2.05 2.59
CA ALA A 829 -27.30 -0.63 2.83
C ALA A 829 -28.61 -0.38 3.58
N ILE A 830 -28.66 0.73 4.33
CA ILE A 830 -29.90 1.27 4.86
C ILE A 830 -30.41 2.34 3.88
N ASP A 831 -31.65 2.20 3.44
CA ASP A 831 -32.35 3.28 2.74
C ASP A 831 -32.72 4.36 3.76
N VAL A 832 -32.06 5.52 3.65
CA VAL A 832 -32.18 6.59 4.66
C VAL A 832 -33.54 7.29 4.67
N ASP A 833 -34.33 7.17 3.60
CA ASP A 833 -35.65 7.81 3.53
C ASP A 833 -36.75 6.92 4.09
N SER A 834 -36.65 5.60 3.90
CA SER A 834 -37.60 4.63 4.42
C SER A 834 -37.17 3.96 5.72
N GLY A 835 -35.88 4.06 6.08
CA GLY A 835 -35.29 3.34 7.22
C GLY A 835 -35.22 1.82 7.03
N THR A 836 -35.40 1.33 5.82
CA THR A 836 -35.42 -0.11 5.54
C THR A 836 -34.04 -0.62 5.12
N VAL A 837 -33.72 -1.86 5.51
CA VAL A 837 -32.50 -2.52 5.04
C VAL A 837 -32.67 -2.94 3.60
N VAL A 838 -31.80 -2.45 2.73
CA VAL A 838 -31.73 -2.84 1.31
C VAL A 838 -30.58 -3.83 1.15
N ALA A 839 -30.92 -5.05 0.86
CA ALA A 839 -29.94 -6.14 0.65
C ALA A 839 -30.02 -6.68 -0.78
N PRO A 840 -28.85 -6.98 -1.39
CA PRO A 840 -27.49 -6.49 -1.07
C PRO A 840 -27.24 -5.07 -1.59
N ASN A 841 -26.38 -4.31 -0.95
CA ASN A 841 -25.86 -3.07 -1.54
C ASN A 841 -24.98 -3.41 -2.75
N ARG A 842 -25.07 -2.61 -3.80
CA ARG A 842 -24.23 -2.76 -4.99
C ARG A 842 -23.42 -1.51 -5.24
N VAL A 843 -22.10 -1.64 -5.12
CA VAL A 843 -21.16 -0.58 -5.42
C VAL A 843 -21.13 -0.36 -6.94
N LYS A 844 -21.34 0.87 -7.37
CA LYS A 844 -21.36 1.25 -8.79
C LYS A 844 -19.97 1.16 -9.41
N ALA A 845 -19.90 1.00 -10.73
CA ALA A 845 -18.67 1.11 -11.49
C ALA A 845 -18.05 2.51 -11.32
N TYR A 846 -16.73 2.57 -11.34
CA TYR A 846 -15.97 3.81 -11.18
C TYR A 846 -15.16 4.11 -12.44
N SER A 847 -15.34 5.31 -13.01
CA SER A 847 -14.73 5.73 -14.27
C SER A 847 -14.18 7.14 -14.15
N LEU A 848 -12.88 7.29 -14.37
CA LEU A 848 -12.18 8.57 -14.35
C LEU A 848 -11.67 8.93 -15.73
N TRP A 849 -11.85 10.18 -16.13
CA TRP A 849 -11.35 10.74 -17.36
C TRP A 849 -10.37 11.86 -17.08
N ASP A 850 -9.20 11.78 -17.71
CA ASP A 850 -8.14 12.78 -17.59
C ASP A 850 -7.80 13.35 -18.97
N LEU A 851 -7.59 14.65 -19.03
CA LEU A 851 -7.17 15.38 -20.23
C LEU A 851 -5.88 16.14 -19.97
N SER A 852 -4.92 16.04 -20.86
CA SER A 852 -3.70 16.84 -20.78
C SER A 852 -3.32 17.42 -22.14
N GLY A 853 -2.63 18.55 -22.10
CA GLY A 853 -2.01 19.16 -23.26
C GLY A 853 -0.60 19.65 -22.94
N ALA A 854 0.28 19.60 -23.92
CA ALA A 854 1.62 20.17 -23.78
C ALA A 854 2.01 20.99 -25.01
N TRP A 855 2.83 22.02 -24.78
CA TRP A 855 3.39 22.88 -25.78
C TRP A 855 4.91 22.96 -25.60
N GLN A 856 5.65 22.52 -26.63
CA GLN A 856 7.11 22.74 -26.72
C GLN A 856 7.36 24.15 -27.23
N ALA A 857 7.35 25.12 -26.32
CA ALA A 857 7.44 26.56 -26.65
C ALA A 857 8.78 26.92 -27.30
N THR A 858 9.88 26.31 -26.84
CA THR A 858 11.21 26.36 -27.43
C THR A 858 11.87 24.97 -27.33
N LYS A 859 13.06 24.79 -27.93
CA LYS A 859 13.83 23.55 -27.74
C LYS A 859 14.14 23.23 -26.27
N ALA A 860 14.19 24.29 -25.42
CA ALA A 860 14.51 24.17 -24.00
C ALA A 860 13.27 24.16 -23.11
N LEU A 861 12.15 24.81 -23.49
CA LEU A 861 11.00 25.06 -22.64
C LEU A 861 9.79 24.24 -23.11
N LYS A 862 9.30 23.38 -22.24
CA LYS A 862 8.04 22.64 -22.39
C LYS A 862 7.05 23.02 -21.30
N LEU A 863 5.87 23.41 -21.68
CA LEU A 863 4.75 23.72 -20.80
C LEU A 863 3.71 22.61 -20.92
N ARG A 864 3.13 22.21 -19.81
CA ARG A 864 2.02 21.23 -19.79
C ARG A 864 0.94 21.69 -18.83
N ALA A 865 -0.31 21.45 -19.17
CA ALA A 865 -1.46 21.62 -18.30
C ALA A 865 -2.45 20.48 -18.52
N GLY A 866 -3.25 20.20 -17.51
CA GLY A 866 -4.26 19.14 -17.61
C GLY A 866 -5.28 19.16 -16.49
N ILE A 867 -6.30 18.33 -16.68
CA ILE A 867 -7.39 18.12 -15.76
C ILE A 867 -7.47 16.63 -15.49
N GLN A 868 -7.29 16.21 -14.24
CA GLN A 868 -7.51 14.85 -13.78
C GLN A 868 -8.93 14.76 -13.19
N ASN A 869 -9.62 13.64 -13.43
CA ASN A 869 -11.02 13.44 -13.08
C ASN A 869 -11.89 14.61 -13.61
N MET A 870 -11.84 14.86 -14.92
CA MET A 870 -12.44 16.05 -15.53
C MET A 870 -13.95 16.17 -15.31
N PHE A 871 -14.66 15.07 -15.05
CA PHE A 871 -16.08 15.04 -14.78
C PHE A 871 -16.43 15.12 -13.28
N ASN A 872 -15.44 15.28 -12.40
CA ASN A 872 -15.60 15.29 -10.94
C ASN A 872 -16.36 14.07 -10.40
N THR A 873 -16.05 12.89 -10.96
CA THR A 873 -16.67 11.63 -10.52
C THR A 873 -16.26 11.33 -9.09
N ALA A 874 -17.24 11.24 -8.19
CA ALA A 874 -17.02 10.88 -6.78
C ALA A 874 -16.81 9.37 -6.62
N PRO A 875 -16.11 8.92 -5.55
CA PRO A 875 -16.09 7.53 -5.16
C PRO A 875 -17.50 6.96 -4.99
N PRO A 876 -17.78 5.74 -5.49
CA PRO A 876 -19.08 5.11 -5.26
C PRO A 876 -19.22 4.69 -3.79
N TYR A 877 -20.45 4.80 -3.27
CA TYR A 877 -20.77 4.36 -1.92
C TYR A 877 -20.51 2.87 -1.72
N SER A 878 -19.87 2.51 -0.61
CA SER A 878 -19.63 1.15 -0.15
C SER A 878 -19.87 1.05 1.35
N ASN A 879 -20.61 0.02 1.77
CA ASN A 879 -20.87 -0.34 3.16
C ASN A 879 -19.97 -1.51 3.56
N GLN A 880 -18.67 -1.27 3.55
CA GLN A 880 -17.68 -2.22 4.04
C GLN A 880 -17.12 -1.76 5.39
N ALA A 881 -16.78 -2.69 6.27
CA ALA A 881 -16.29 -2.39 7.61
C ALA A 881 -14.76 -2.37 7.69
N TYR A 882 -14.06 -2.93 6.72
CA TYR A 882 -12.59 -3.06 6.75
C TYR A 882 -11.88 -1.71 6.66
N TYR A 883 -12.26 -0.88 5.67
CA TYR A 883 -11.79 0.50 5.54
C TYR A 883 -12.88 1.46 6.02
N PHE A 884 -13.12 1.53 7.29
CA PHE A 884 -14.27 2.23 7.92
C PHE A 884 -14.21 3.77 7.82
N ILE A 885 -13.57 4.33 6.80
CA ILE A 885 -13.60 5.76 6.53
C ILE A 885 -14.60 6.06 5.41
N SER A 886 -15.62 6.81 5.77
CA SER A 886 -16.37 7.66 4.84
C SER A 886 -17.18 6.95 3.74
N GLY A 887 -17.47 5.65 3.89
CA GLY A 887 -18.40 4.92 3.02
C GLY A 887 -17.96 4.75 1.58
N TYR A 888 -16.67 4.52 1.34
CA TYR A 888 -16.13 4.13 0.05
C TYR A 888 -14.89 3.24 0.22
N ASP A 889 -14.46 2.56 -0.84
CA ASP A 889 -13.25 1.74 -0.84
C ASP A 889 -12.05 2.57 -1.35
N PRO A 890 -11.07 2.92 -0.49
CA PRO A 890 -9.93 3.77 -0.84
C PRO A 890 -8.86 3.05 -1.66
N THR A 891 -8.89 1.73 -1.80
CA THR A 891 -7.84 0.94 -2.47
C THR A 891 -7.82 1.12 -3.98
N TYR A 892 -8.94 1.55 -4.59
CA TYR A 892 -9.05 1.77 -6.02
C TYR A 892 -9.75 3.08 -6.40
N THR A 893 -10.34 3.80 -5.44
CA THR A 893 -11.03 5.07 -5.69
C THR A 893 -10.20 6.26 -5.23
N ASP A 894 -10.49 7.44 -5.76
CA ASP A 894 -9.75 8.66 -5.49
C ASP A 894 -10.70 9.75 -4.95
N PRO A 895 -10.64 10.07 -3.64
CA PRO A 895 -11.52 11.05 -3.03
C PRO A 895 -11.15 12.50 -3.35
N ARG A 896 -10.04 12.74 -4.08
CA ARG A 896 -9.52 14.09 -4.34
C ARG A 896 -10.38 14.88 -5.33
N GLY A 897 -11.32 14.23 -6.06
CA GLY A 897 -12.21 14.88 -7.01
C GLY A 897 -11.48 15.40 -8.26
N ARG A 898 -12.05 16.42 -8.92
CA ARG A 898 -11.44 17.07 -10.09
C ARG A 898 -10.22 17.88 -9.70
N ARG A 899 -9.13 17.73 -10.47
CA ARG A 899 -7.84 18.37 -10.22
C ARG A 899 -7.30 19.05 -11.45
N PHE A 900 -6.84 20.27 -11.29
CA PHE A 900 -6.14 21.03 -12.32
C PHE A 900 -4.65 21.04 -12.02
N TYR A 901 -3.83 20.73 -13.01
CA TYR A 901 -2.38 20.79 -12.84
C TYR A 901 -1.71 21.53 -13.98
N ALA A 902 -0.57 22.12 -13.68
CA ALA A 902 0.33 22.72 -14.65
C ALA A 902 1.78 22.36 -14.29
N SER A 903 2.62 22.20 -15.32
CA SER A 903 4.05 21.99 -15.14
C SER A 903 4.85 22.76 -16.17
N VAL A 904 6.05 23.13 -15.74
CA VAL A 904 7.08 23.80 -16.55
C VAL A 904 8.32 22.93 -16.50
N ASN A 905 8.80 22.47 -17.65
CA ASN A 905 10.08 21.81 -17.78
C ASN A 905 11.01 22.69 -18.60
N TYR A 906 12.22 22.94 -18.07
CA TYR A 906 13.26 23.72 -18.72
C TYR A 906 14.57 22.93 -18.77
N ALA A 907 15.03 22.62 -20.01
CA ALA A 907 16.27 21.93 -20.27
C ALA A 907 17.36 22.96 -20.60
N PHE A 908 18.37 23.07 -19.75
CA PHE A 908 19.57 23.86 -20.01
C PHE A 908 20.49 23.07 -20.93
N LYS A 909 20.95 23.68 -21.98
CA LYS A 909 21.92 23.08 -22.92
C LYS A 909 23.35 23.31 -22.45
#